data_8d52fef5cff94e0e8b8bf3af324fb243
#
_entry.id   8d52fef5cff94e0e8b8bf3af324fb243
#
_cell.length_a   1.000
_cell.length_b   1.000
_cell.length_c   1.000
_cell.angle_alpha   90.00
_cell.angle_beta   90.00
_cell.angle_gamma   90.00
#
_symmetry.space_group_name_H-M   'P 1'
#
loop_
_entity.id
_entity.type
_entity.pdbx_description
1 polymer ?
#
loop_
_entity_poly.entity_id
_entity_poly.type
_entity_poly.pdbx_seq_one_letter_code
_entity_poly.pdbx_strand_id
1 'polypeptide(L)'
;MKKILFLLLFAFSLTGFSQALGVLTGKIFEENQSPLFGATVVLEGTTFGAITDELGQFSIPNIPPGTYTIQAGYLGFTSQTVFNFQIKSVGTPPLNFVLLETSQALDEVVVALSPITRPKETPLSTQSLSAVEIANYPGSNNDVVQVAQTLPGVSPSIGGFRNDLIIRGGAPNEVVYYLDGIEIPNINHFSTQGSAGGPVGMLNVSFISDVRLSSSAFGAQYNNPLSGVLQFTQRDVNPDGFAGNFRLSASEAALTLETPLLVNKKNGEVKTDVLLSVRRSYLQFLFELIGLPIRPDYWDYQYKLNHKIDAYNSLSFVGLGSIDEFTVALPEDPTPDQQATFDQVPFINQNSNTVGVTWKRRFKDQSGFMEVSLSNNSLWNTYSEYNDNASQTELRFQNDALESETKLRLAVNRFAEGWKWSHGLNLQRAFYENSTLNTLAAYQYNTSLDFLNYGLFAQGSKDFLQDRLALSFGFRMDGDTFIKGSNLLKTFSPRASASYALTPSWKLNGTAGVYYKIPPYTMLGFQNTAQEFLNQDLDYTRSTHLVLGVEKILNPTARVSLEGFYKYYSDYPVSLEDGVSIANKGAGFEVLGNEAIASVGKGKAYGLELLWQQKLMDRFFGIFSYTYFYSTFSGLDPKVFRPSVWDSRHLASFTTGYKLPRNWEVSARHRFAAATPFVPTDIPQTAQLYPKIVLDYDRLGSQKLDPFNQLDIRIDKK
;
A
#
# COMPACT_ATOMS: atom_id res chain seq x y z
N MET A 1 4.29 -52.22 -3.12
CA MET A 1 4.47 -50.79 -2.85
C MET A 1 3.20 -50.09 -2.40
N LYS A 2 2.03 -50.22 -3.04
CA LYS A 2 0.78 -49.54 -2.62
C LYS A 2 0.28 -49.87 -1.21
N LYS A 3 0.47 -51.12 -0.71
CA LYS A 3 0.08 -51.52 0.65
C LYS A 3 1.00 -51.00 1.76
N ILE A 4 2.27 -50.75 1.47
CA ILE A 4 3.25 -50.17 2.42
C ILE A 4 3.02 -48.67 2.57
N LEU A 5 2.64 -47.99 1.49
CA LEU A 5 2.30 -46.55 1.51
C LEU A 5 1.02 -46.30 2.33
N PHE A 6 0.04 -47.22 2.28
CA PHE A 6 -1.20 -47.12 3.06
C PHE A 6 -0.97 -47.38 4.55
N LEU A 7 -0.03 -48.30 4.91
CA LEU A 7 0.37 -48.54 6.29
C LEU A 7 1.19 -47.39 6.89
N LEU A 8 2.02 -46.71 6.10
CA LEU A 8 2.77 -45.52 6.51
C LEU A 8 1.83 -44.33 6.72
N LEU A 9 0.80 -44.14 5.88
CA LEU A 9 -0.25 -43.11 6.08
C LEU A 9 -1.12 -43.40 7.31
N PHE A 10 -1.37 -44.67 7.65
CA PHE A 10 -2.17 -45.03 8.83
C PHE A 10 -1.35 -44.97 10.14
N ALA A 11 -0.05 -45.20 10.11
CA ALA A 11 0.84 -45.05 11.26
C ALA A 11 1.05 -43.59 11.68
N PHE A 12 0.90 -42.63 10.75
CA PHE A 12 0.97 -41.18 11.04
C PHE A 12 -0.28 -40.64 11.74
N SER A 13 -1.39 -41.37 11.77
CA SER A 13 -2.67 -40.94 12.35
C SER A 13 -2.85 -41.25 13.84
N LEU A 14 -1.88 -41.90 14.50
CA LEU A 14 -2.02 -42.35 15.90
C LEU A 14 -1.14 -41.61 16.93
N THR A 15 -0.37 -40.61 16.54
CA THR A 15 0.23 -39.70 17.53
C THR A 15 -0.82 -38.66 17.92
N GLY A 16 -1.50 -38.87 19.02
CA GLY A 16 -2.29 -37.81 19.70
C GLY A 16 -1.35 -36.69 20.07
N PHE A 17 -1.28 -35.64 19.24
CA PHE A 17 -0.60 -34.42 19.57
C PHE A 17 -1.36 -33.79 20.77
N SER A 18 -0.78 -33.86 21.94
CA SER A 18 -1.11 -32.93 23.02
C SER A 18 -0.94 -31.53 22.42
N GLN A 19 -2.03 -30.78 22.26
CA GLN A 19 -1.95 -29.41 21.76
C GLN A 19 -1.14 -28.61 22.79
N ALA A 20 0.10 -28.26 22.44
CA ALA A 20 0.88 -27.33 23.24
C ALA A 20 0.10 -26.01 23.34
N LEU A 21 0.04 -25.43 24.54
CA LEU A 21 -0.64 -24.17 24.79
C LEU A 21 0.20 -23.01 24.26
N GLY A 22 -0.47 -21.98 23.73
CA GLY A 22 0.17 -20.78 23.25
C GLY A 22 0.43 -19.74 24.32
N VAL A 23 1.24 -18.74 23.98
CA VAL A 23 1.52 -17.57 24.81
C VAL A 23 1.20 -16.33 23.98
N LEU A 24 0.52 -15.35 24.57
CA LEU A 24 0.34 -14.02 24.01
C LEU A 24 1.22 -13.03 24.76
N THR A 25 2.13 -12.37 24.06
CA THR A 25 2.98 -11.31 24.57
C THR A 25 2.75 -10.00 23.85
N GLY A 26 3.18 -8.89 24.41
CA GLY A 26 3.10 -7.60 23.76
C GLY A 26 3.41 -6.45 24.69
N LYS A 27 3.14 -5.22 24.20
CA LYS A 27 3.37 -3.98 24.94
C LYS A 27 2.22 -3.02 24.78
N ILE A 28 2.01 -2.18 25.79
CA ILE A 28 1.04 -1.09 25.73
C ILE A 28 1.78 0.23 25.94
N PHE A 29 1.52 1.16 25.02
CA PHE A 29 2.08 2.50 25.02
C PHE A 29 0.99 3.56 24.97
N GLU A 30 1.32 4.76 25.42
CA GLU A 30 0.60 6.00 25.08
C GLU A 30 0.93 6.44 23.65
N GLU A 31 0.17 7.41 23.11
CA GLU A 31 0.43 8.00 21.80
C GLU A 31 1.83 8.66 21.70
N ASN A 32 2.33 9.20 22.82
CA ASN A 32 3.68 9.75 22.95
C ASN A 32 4.79 8.69 23.01
N GLN A 33 4.42 7.40 22.88
CA GLN A 33 5.28 6.21 22.96
C GLN A 33 5.83 5.92 24.37
N SER A 34 5.27 6.50 25.42
CA SER A 34 5.58 6.12 26.81
C SER A 34 4.93 4.78 27.16
N PRO A 35 5.62 3.88 27.89
CA PRO A 35 5.02 2.62 28.31
C PRO A 35 3.94 2.86 29.37
N LEU A 36 2.81 2.16 29.26
CA LEU A 36 1.74 2.19 30.26
C LEU A 36 1.91 1.05 31.26
N PHE A 37 2.26 1.40 32.50
CA PHE A 37 2.30 0.47 33.62
C PHE A 37 0.90 0.26 34.20
N GLY A 38 0.53 -1.00 34.50
CA GLY A 38 -0.76 -1.34 35.11
C GLY A 38 -1.94 -1.37 34.15
N ALA A 39 -1.70 -1.25 32.84
CA ALA A 39 -2.74 -1.43 31.84
C ALA A 39 -3.16 -2.91 31.72
N THR A 40 -4.43 -3.16 31.48
CA THR A 40 -5.01 -4.51 31.41
C THR A 40 -5.12 -5.00 29.96
N VAL A 41 -4.83 -6.30 29.78
CA VAL A 41 -5.10 -7.01 28.51
C VAL A 41 -5.96 -8.22 28.83
N VAL A 42 -7.09 -8.36 28.14
CA VAL A 42 -8.01 -9.47 28.33
C VAL A 42 -8.40 -10.13 27.01
N LEU A 43 -8.56 -11.45 27.02
CA LEU A 43 -9.14 -12.20 25.92
C LEU A 43 -10.66 -12.28 26.18
N GLU A 44 -11.45 -11.58 25.38
CA GLU A 44 -12.91 -11.50 25.57
C GLU A 44 -13.57 -12.89 25.58
N GLY A 45 -14.53 -13.06 26.50
CA GLY A 45 -15.24 -14.32 26.66
C GLY A 45 -14.43 -15.44 27.30
N THR A 46 -13.25 -15.15 27.85
CA THR A 46 -12.37 -16.09 28.55
C THR A 46 -11.93 -15.56 29.92
N THR A 47 -11.19 -16.37 30.68
CA THR A 47 -10.56 -15.96 31.93
C THR A 47 -9.08 -15.55 31.74
N PHE A 48 -8.58 -15.50 30.51
CA PHE A 48 -7.21 -15.15 30.22
C PHE A 48 -7.03 -13.62 30.20
N GLY A 49 -6.04 -13.15 30.95
CA GLY A 49 -5.68 -11.74 30.99
C GLY A 49 -4.36 -11.50 31.68
N ALA A 50 -3.80 -10.32 31.52
CA ALA A 50 -2.60 -9.87 32.18
C ALA A 50 -2.64 -8.36 32.43
N ILE A 51 -1.73 -7.89 33.28
CA ILE A 51 -1.47 -6.48 33.56
C ILE A 51 -0.03 -6.17 33.09
N THR A 52 0.18 -4.98 32.55
CA THR A 52 1.51 -4.57 32.06
C THR A 52 2.46 -4.22 33.21
N ASP A 53 3.74 -4.52 33.01
CA ASP A 53 4.84 -4.13 33.89
C ASP A 53 5.29 -2.66 33.67
N GLU A 54 6.35 -2.21 34.39
CA GLU A 54 6.91 -0.86 34.29
C GLU A 54 7.43 -0.49 32.89
N LEU A 55 7.69 -1.49 32.04
CA LEU A 55 8.10 -1.31 30.65
C LEU A 55 6.90 -1.41 29.68
N GLY A 56 5.67 -1.45 30.22
CA GLY A 56 4.45 -1.63 29.45
C GLY A 56 4.30 -3.03 28.85
N GLN A 57 5.08 -4.03 29.29
CA GLN A 57 5.06 -5.38 28.73
C GLN A 57 4.00 -6.25 29.43
N PHE A 58 3.37 -7.14 28.68
CA PHE A 58 2.48 -8.16 29.21
C PHE A 58 2.76 -9.54 28.62
N SER A 59 2.43 -10.60 29.38
CA SER A 59 2.51 -11.98 28.92
C SER A 59 1.32 -12.76 29.50
N ILE A 60 0.59 -13.44 28.64
CA ILE A 60 -0.55 -14.31 28.97
C ILE A 60 -0.20 -15.73 28.51
N PRO A 61 0.25 -16.60 29.42
CA PRO A 61 0.62 -17.98 29.10
C PRO A 61 -0.59 -18.91 29.06
N ASN A 62 -0.35 -20.13 28.58
CA ASN A 62 -1.27 -21.27 28.63
C ASN A 62 -2.60 -21.07 27.90
N ILE A 63 -2.61 -20.31 26.81
CA ILE A 63 -3.80 -20.07 26.02
C ILE A 63 -3.97 -21.22 25.02
N PRO A 64 -5.13 -21.89 24.95
CA PRO A 64 -5.40 -22.87 23.89
C PRO A 64 -5.22 -22.21 22.50
N PRO A 65 -4.58 -22.87 21.53
CA PRO A 65 -4.49 -22.34 20.17
C PRO A 65 -5.88 -22.06 19.59
N GLY A 66 -6.06 -20.88 19.03
CA GLY A 66 -7.36 -20.44 18.54
C GLY A 66 -7.36 -18.99 18.08
N THR A 67 -8.54 -18.49 17.75
CA THR A 67 -8.72 -17.10 17.34
C THR A 67 -9.52 -16.36 18.41
N TYR A 68 -8.99 -15.25 18.89
CA TYR A 68 -9.52 -14.50 20.03
C TYR A 68 -9.75 -13.04 19.67
N THR A 69 -10.66 -12.40 20.38
CA THR A 69 -10.78 -10.94 20.47
C THR A 69 -10.01 -10.49 21.70
N ILE A 70 -9.06 -9.58 21.53
CA ILE A 70 -8.16 -9.13 22.59
C ILE A 70 -8.40 -7.65 22.82
N GLN A 71 -8.68 -7.28 24.07
CA GLN A 71 -8.91 -5.91 24.46
C GLN A 71 -7.80 -5.45 25.42
N ALA A 72 -7.24 -4.26 25.12
CA ALA A 72 -6.36 -3.54 26.01
C ALA A 72 -7.07 -2.30 26.56
N GLY A 73 -6.93 -2.05 27.86
CA GLY A 73 -7.55 -0.90 28.54
C GLY A 73 -6.72 -0.37 29.68
N TYR A 74 -6.86 0.95 29.93
CA TYR A 74 -6.24 1.63 31.07
C TYR A 74 -7.13 2.79 31.51
N LEU A 75 -7.14 3.08 32.82
CA LEU A 75 -7.96 4.15 33.38
C LEU A 75 -7.57 5.51 32.81
N GLY A 76 -8.52 6.28 32.27
CA GLY A 76 -8.25 7.56 31.60
C GLY A 76 -7.83 7.43 30.15
N PHE A 77 -7.89 6.23 29.56
CA PHE A 77 -7.54 5.97 28.16
C PHE A 77 -8.68 5.27 27.42
N THR A 78 -8.72 5.51 26.11
CA THR A 78 -9.64 4.79 25.23
C THR A 78 -9.14 3.36 25.03
N SER A 79 -9.98 2.36 25.38
CA SER A 79 -9.63 0.95 25.18
C SER A 79 -9.47 0.63 23.69
N GLN A 80 -8.53 -0.26 23.37
CA GLN A 80 -8.31 -0.74 22.00
C GLN A 80 -8.62 -2.23 21.93
N THR A 81 -9.34 -2.64 20.88
CA THR A 81 -9.72 -4.05 20.66
C THR A 81 -9.16 -4.54 19.32
N VAL A 82 -8.50 -5.70 19.36
CA VAL A 82 -8.02 -6.42 18.17
C VAL A 82 -8.87 -7.67 17.99
N PHE A 83 -9.58 -7.73 16.87
CA PHE A 83 -10.47 -8.83 16.52
C PHE A 83 -9.72 -9.91 15.73
N ASN A 84 -10.14 -11.15 15.88
CA ASN A 84 -9.62 -12.30 15.12
C ASN A 84 -8.12 -12.56 15.27
N PHE A 85 -7.51 -12.22 16.37
CA PHE A 85 -6.11 -12.51 16.60
C PHE A 85 -5.87 -14.00 16.79
N GLN A 86 -4.98 -14.58 15.98
CA GLN A 86 -4.67 -16.00 16.04
C GLN A 86 -3.55 -16.29 17.01
N ILE A 87 -3.87 -17.03 18.08
CA ILE A 87 -2.89 -17.57 19.03
C ILE A 87 -2.52 -18.98 18.59
N LYS A 88 -1.23 -19.21 18.39
CA LYS A 88 -0.67 -20.50 17.98
C LYS A 88 -0.02 -21.18 19.16
N SER A 89 0.18 -22.50 19.06
CA SER A 89 0.93 -23.23 20.07
C SER A 89 2.42 -22.82 20.14
N VAL A 90 2.99 -22.36 19.02
CA VAL A 90 4.37 -21.84 18.91
C VAL A 90 4.37 -20.67 17.92
N GLY A 91 5.16 -19.65 18.21
CA GLY A 91 5.38 -18.54 17.29
C GLY A 91 4.17 -17.60 17.15
N THR A 92 3.41 -17.37 18.23
CA THR A 92 2.43 -16.27 18.26
C THR A 92 3.20 -14.95 18.20
N PRO A 93 2.93 -14.08 17.19
CA PRO A 93 3.60 -12.78 17.14
C PRO A 93 3.16 -11.90 18.31
N PRO A 94 4.04 -11.04 18.85
CA PRO A 94 3.66 -10.11 19.91
C PRO A 94 2.64 -9.11 19.39
N LEU A 95 1.70 -8.71 20.28
CA LEU A 95 0.62 -7.78 19.98
C LEU A 95 0.80 -6.49 20.77
N ASN A 96 1.10 -5.38 20.09
CA ASN A 96 1.29 -4.10 20.74
C ASN A 96 0.06 -3.21 20.59
N PHE A 97 -0.20 -2.40 21.62
CA PHE A 97 -1.30 -1.44 21.65
C PHE A 97 -0.76 -0.03 21.89
N VAL A 98 -1.42 0.96 21.27
CA VAL A 98 -1.20 2.38 21.55
C VAL A 98 -2.52 2.97 22.01
N LEU A 99 -2.65 3.25 23.31
CA LEU A 99 -3.87 3.82 23.87
C LEU A 99 -3.83 5.34 23.81
N LEU A 100 -5.00 5.93 23.50
CA LEU A 100 -5.21 7.37 23.44
C LEU A 100 -5.81 7.83 24.76
N GLU A 101 -5.24 8.89 25.35
CA GLU A 101 -5.78 9.52 26.56
C GLU A 101 -7.17 10.12 26.29
N THR A 102 -8.10 9.98 27.22
CA THR A 102 -9.44 10.56 27.16
C THR A 102 -9.72 11.43 28.38
N SER A 103 -10.36 12.57 28.15
CA SER A 103 -10.75 13.50 29.20
C SER A 103 -12.10 13.13 29.88
N GLN A 104 -12.77 12.09 29.44
CA GLN A 104 -14.07 11.69 30.01
C GLN A 104 -13.91 11.00 31.36
N ALA A 105 -14.44 11.63 32.41
CA ALA A 105 -14.56 11.02 33.74
C ALA A 105 -15.49 9.81 33.72
N LEU A 106 -15.16 8.82 34.54
CA LEU A 106 -15.85 7.54 34.67
C LEU A 106 -17.29 7.69 35.21
N ASP A 107 -18.23 7.98 34.32
CA ASP A 107 -19.56 7.46 34.49
C ASP A 107 -19.74 6.29 33.50
N GLU A 108 -20.45 5.26 33.94
CA GLU A 108 -20.64 3.98 33.25
C GLU A 108 -21.34 4.15 31.87
N VAL A 109 -20.70 4.87 30.99
CA VAL A 109 -21.10 4.99 29.59
C VAL A 109 -20.21 4.04 28.81
N VAL A 110 -20.79 2.96 28.36
CA VAL A 110 -20.24 2.14 27.28
C VAL A 110 -20.02 3.09 26.09
N VAL A 111 -18.84 3.70 26.01
CA VAL A 111 -18.43 4.42 24.81
C VAL A 111 -18.36 3.38 23.72
N ALA A 112 -19.31 3.43 22.80
CA ALA A 112 -19.29 2.57 21.62
C ALA A 112 -18.04 2.97 20.81
N LEU A 113 -16.96 2.24 21.04
CA LEU A 113 -15.70 2.47 20.34
C LEU A 113 -15.89 2.10 18.87
N SER A 114 -15.41 2.97 17.99
CA SER A 114 -15.33 2.63 16.58
C SER A 114 -14.49 1.35 16.42
N PRO A 115 -14.92 0.37 15.62
CA PRO A 115 -14.13 -0.83 15.31
C PRO A 115 -12.73 -0.50 14.74
N ILE A 116 -12.51 0.76 14.36
CA ILE A 116 -11.25 1.25 13.83
C ILE A 116 -10.95 2.60 14.46
N THR A 117 -9.83 2.68 15.17
CA THR A 117 -9.26 3.95 15.65
C THR A 117 -8.61 4.68 14.48
N ARG A 118 -8.98 5.94 14.26
CA ARG A 118 -8.41 6.78 13.20
C ARG A 118 -7.61 7.93 13.82
N PRO A 119 -6.46 8.31 13.22
CA PRO A 119 -5.75 9.52 13.63
C PRO A 119 -6.62 10.78 13.47
N LYS A 120 -6.46 11.76 14.36
CA LYS A 120 -7.17 13.06 14.29
C LYS A 120 -6.88 13.81 12.99
N GLU A 121 -5.68 13.62 12.45
CA GLU A 121 -5.21 14.20 11.20
C GLU A 121 -5.95 13.64 9.98
N THR A 122 -6.44 12.39 10.08
CA THR A 122 -7.09 11.66 8.98
C THR A 122 -8.38 10.98 9.45
N PRO A 123 -9.40 11.76 9.86
CA PRO A 123 -10.64 11.21 10.44
C PRO A 123 -11.55 10.53 9.40
N LEU A 124 -11.30 10.77 8.12
CA LEU A 124 -12.02 10.23 6.97
C LEU A 124 -11.11 9.44 6.05
N SER A 125 -11.71 8.67 5.15
CA SER A 125 -11.03 8.06 4.00
C SER A 125 -9.84 7.19 4.40
N THR A 126 -9.80 6.70 5.64
CA THR A 126 -8.74 5.84 6.16
C THR A 126 -9.32 4.49 6.55
N GLN A 127 -8.71 3.42 6.04
CA GLN A 127 -9.03 2.03 6.32
C GLN A 127 -7.79 1.31 6.83
N SER A 128 -7.96 0.45 7.85
CA SER A 128 -6.89 -0.39 8.38
C SER A 128 -7.27 -1.86 8.21
N LEU A 129 -6.31 -2.66 7.76
CA LEU A 129 -6.41 -4.09 7.55
C LEU A 129 -5.34 -4.77 8.39
N SER A 130 -5.74 -5.62 9.32
CA SER A 130 -4.81 -6.44 10.08
C SER A 130 -4.23 -7.58 9.23
N ALA A 131 -3.06 -8.10 9.63
CA ALA A 131 -2.44 -9.26 9.00
C ALA A 131 -3.40 -10.47 8.91
N VAL A 132 -4.21 -10.67 9.94
CA VAL A 132 -5.18 -11.77 10.00
C VAL A 132 -6.29 -11.58 8.97
N GLU A 133 -6.78 -10.35 8.81
CA GLU A 133 -7.76 -10.05 7.76
C GLU A 133 -7.16 -10.31 6.38
N ILE A 134 -5.95 -9.81 6.12
CA ILE A 134 -5.27 -10.01 4.82
C ILE A 134 -5.05 -11.50 4.52
N ALA A 135 -4.54 -12.26 5.49
CA ALA A 135 -4.25 -13.68 5.31
C ALA A 135 -5.51 -14.54 5.10
N ASN A 136 -6.65 -14.13 5.66
CA ASN A 136 -7.90 -14.87 5.57
C ASN A 136 -8.84 -14.37 4.44
N TYR A 137 -8.49 -13.29 3.72
CA TYR A 137 -9.31 -12.77 2.64
C TYR A 137 -9.39 -13.78 1.47
N PRO A 138 -10.61 -14.13 0.98
CA PRO A 138 -10.76 -14.98 -0.19
C PRO A 138 -10.12 -14.33 -1.43
N GLY A 139 -9.41 -15.13 -2.23
CA GLY A 139 -8.78 -14.68 -3.48
C GLY A 139 -7.66 -13.65 -3.31
N SER A 140 -7.16 -13.42 -2.08
CA SER A 140 -6.05 -12.50 -1.87
C SER A 140 -4.71 -13.04 -2.35
N ASN A 141 -4.56 -14.37 -2.43
CA ASN A 141 -3.30 -15.05 -2.76
C ASN A 141 -2.11 -14.55 -1.94
N ASN A 142 -2.36 -14.11 -0.70
CA ASN A 142 -1.40 -13.42 0.17
C ASN A 142 -0.80 -12.14 -0.43
N ASP A 143 -1.53 -11.47 -1.29
CA ASP A 143 -1.16 -10.17 -1.85
C ASP A 143 -1.98 -9.07 -1.20
N VAL A 144 -1.29 -8.13 -0.56
CA VAL A 144 -1.90 -6.99 0.14
C VAL A 144 -2.68 -6.09 -0.81
N VAL A 145 -2.21 -5.92 -2.04
CA VAL A 145 -2.85 -5.07 -3.06
C VAL A 145 -4.21 -5.64 -3.44
N GLN A 146 -4.30 -6.97 -3.62
CA GLN A 146 -5.56 -7.65 -3.91
C GLN A 146 -6.61 -7.46 -2.80
N VAL A 147 -6.17 -7.34 -1.55
CA VAL A 147 -7.06 -7.01 -0.43
C VAL A 147 -7.42 -5.52 -0.43
N ALA A 148 -6.45 -4.64 -0.66
CA ALA A 148 -6.68 -3.19 -0.72
C ALA A 148 -7.70 -2.81 -1.83
N GLN A 149 -7.72 -3.54 -2.94
CA GLN A 149 -8.71 -3.37 -4.02
C GLN A 149 -10.17 -3.70 -3.63
N THR A 150 -10.42 -4.20 -2.42
CA THR A 150 -11.78 -4.40 -1.90
C THR A 150 -12.30 -3.22 -1.08
N LEU A 151 -11.43 -2.26 -0.79
CA LEU A 151 -11.76 -1.09 0.02
C LEU A 151 -12.53 -0.04 -0.81
N PRO A 152 -13.32 0.85 -0.17
CA PRO A 152 -14.03 1.90 -0.87
C PRO A 152 -13.10 2.77 -1.70
N GLY A 153 -13.54 3.15 -2.90
CA GLY A 153 -12.81 4.03 -3.80
C GLY A 153 -11.62 3.40 -4.51
N VAL A 154 -11.32 2.12 -4.30
CA VAL A 154 -10.21 1.42 -4.95
C VAL A 154 -10.73 0.56 -6.09
N SER A 155 -10.31 0.88 -7.31
CA SER A 155 -10.64 0.10 -8.50
C SER A 155 -9.63 -1.03 -8.71
N PRO A 156 -10.05 -2.18 -9.26
CA PRO A 156 -9.12 -3.13 -9.86
C PRO A 156 -8.43 -2.48 -11.07
N SER A 157 -7.30 -3.03 -11.47
CA SER A 157 -6.62 -2.60 -12.69
C SER A 157 -7.43 -2.88 -13.95
N ILE A 158 -7.20 -2.09 -14.99
CA ILE A 158 -7.81 -2.28 -16.29
C ILE A 158 -7.43 -3.66 -16.84
N GLY A 159 -8.42 -4.41 -17.32
CA GLY A 159 -8.21 -5.76 -17.86
C GLY A 159 -7.83 -6.85 -16.85
N GLY A 160 -7.61 -6.51 -15.57
CA GLY A 160 -7.33 -7.49 -14.51
C GLY A 160 -5.92 -8.11 -14.52
N PHE A 161 -5.04 -7.70 -15.45
CA PHE A 161 -3.69 -8.27 -15.60
C PHE A 161 -2.63 -7.62 -14.71
N ARG A 162 -2.94 -6.46 -14.12
CA ARG A 162 -2.04 -5.67 -13.29
C ARG A 162 -2.57 -5.57 -11.87
N ASN A 163 -1.68 -5.32 -10.95
CA ASN A 163 -1.97 -5.17 -9.53
C ASN A 163 -1.94 -3.69 -9.11
N ASP A 164 -2.44 -2.81 -9.97
CA ASP A 164 -2.47 -1.37 -9.71
C ASP A 164 -3.42 -1.00 -8.59
N LEU A 165 -3.09 0.06 -7.86
CA LEU A 165 -3.99 0.75 -6.93
C LEU A 165 -4.51 2.03 -7.57
N ILE A 166 -5.70 1.98 -8.11
CA ILE A 166 -6.40 3.11 -8.71
C ILE A 166 -7.38 3.63 -7.65
N ILE A 167 -7.07 4.79 -7.07
CA ILE A 167 -7.83 5.30 -5.92
C ILE A 167 -8.63 6.54 -6.32
N ARG A 168 -9.98 6.43 -6.24
CA ARG A 168 -10.89 7.55 -6.56
C ARG A 168 -10.61 8.13 -7.95
N GLY A 169 -10.33 7.26 -8.92
CA GLY A 169 -10.07 7.64 -10.31
C GLY A 169 -8.74 8.35 -10.57
N GLY A 170 -7.80 8.34 -9.62
CA GLY A 170 -6.43 8.80 -9.82
C GLY A 170 -5.54 7.72 -10.41
N ALA A 171 -4.47 8.10 -11.11
CA ALA A 171 -3.54 7.16 -11.72
C ALA A 171 -2.72 6.38 -10.67
N PRO A 172 -2.20 5.17 -10.99
CA PRO A 172 -1.43 4.36 -10.05
C PRO A 172 -0.21 5.07 -9.46
N ASN A 173 0.49 5.90 -10.24
CA ASN A 173 1.64 6.68 -9.79
C ASN A 173 1.29 7.82 -8.82
N GLU A 174 0.02 8.09 -8.55
CA GLU A 174 -0.43 9.10 -7.58
C GLU A 174 -0.49 8.57 -6.14
N VAL A 175 -0.23 7.27 -5.95
CA VAL A 175 -0.13 6.62 -4.64
C VAL A 175 1.31 6.62 -4.16
N VAL A 176 1.52 6.82 -2.86
CA VAL A 176 2.82 6.65 -2.21
C VAL A 176 2.78 5.55 -1.17
N TYR A 177 3.89 4.85 -1.01
CA TYR A 177 3.99 3.65 -0.18
C TYR A 177 5.03 3.84 0.92
N TYR A 178 4.72 3.40 2.14
CA TYR A 178 5.63 3.45 3.28
C TYR A 178 5.72 2.09 3.97
N LEU A 179 6.93 1.62 4.23
CA LEU A 179 7.22 0.41 5.01
C LEU A 179 7.96 0.82 6.29
N ASP A 180 7.30 0.67 7.46
CA ASP A 180 7.81 1.14 8.78
C ASP A 180 8.30 2.60 8.75
N GLY A 181 7.59 3.49 8.02
CA GLY A 181 7.92 4.91 7.89
C GLY A 181 8.98 5.24 6.82
N ILE A 182 9.57 4.26 6.18
CA ILE A 182 10.46 4.41 5.03
C ILE A 182 9.62 4.38 3.75
N GLU A 183 9.78 5.42 2.91
CA GLU A 183 9.12 5.47 1.61
C GLU A 183 9.76 4.48 0.65
N ILE A 184 8.94 3.63 0.03
CA ILE A 184 9.34 2.65 -0.98
C ILE A 184 8.75 3.04 -2.34
N PRO A 185 9.47 2.86 -3.47
CA PRO A 185 9.05 3.39 -4.77
C PRO A 185 7.85 2.64 -5.34
N ASN A 186 7.78 1.35 -5.13
CA ASN A 186 6.71 0.48 -5.59
C ASN A 186 6.50 -0.70 -4.64
N ILE A 187 5.43 -1.46 -4.86
CA ILE A 187 5.07 -2.66 -4.08
C ILE A 187 4.79 -3.87 -4.95
N ASN A 188 5.09 -3.79 -6.25
CA ASN A 188 4.83 -4.82 -7.23
C ASN A 188 6.11 -5.22 -7.97
N HIS A 189 6.18 -6.50 -8.37
CA HIS A 189 7.14 -6.98 -9.36
C HIS A 189 6.80 -6.45 -10.74
N PHE A 190 7.78 -6.29 -11.62
CA PHE A 190 7.63 -5.81 -13.01
C PHE A 190 6.91 -4.46 -13.06
N SER A 191 7.28 -3.54 -12.19
CA SER A 191 6.65 -2.22 -12.14
C SER A 191 6.96 -1.41 -13.40
N THR A 192 5.93 -0.76 -13.96
CA THR A 192 6.08 0.13 -15.10
C THR A 192 6.82 1.39 -14.70
N GLN A 193 7.87 1.75 -15.44
CA GLN A 193 8.64 2.97 -15.20
C GLN A 193 7.79 4.22 -15.49
N GLY A 194 7.85 5.22 -14.59
CA GLY A 194 6.97 6.39 -14.63
C GLY A 194 5.54 6.14 -14.13
N SER A 195 5.18 4.89 -13.86
CA SER A 195 3.95 4.45 -13.18
C SER A 195 4.34 3.64 -11.93
N ALA A 196 3.42 3.03 -11.23
CA ALA A 196 3.74 2.21 -10.04
C ALA A 196 3.08 0.82 -10.11
N GLY A 197 2.49 0.47 -11.24
CA GLY A 197 1.77 -0.77 -11.42
C GLY A 197 2.65 -1.92 -11.87
N GLY A 198 2.27 -3.15 -11.50
CA GLY A 198 2.89 -4.39 -11.92
C GLY A 198 1.94 -5.55 -11.65
N PRO A 199 2.20 -6.78 -12.15
CA PRO A 199 1.22 -7.87 -12.09
C PRO A 199 1.10 -8.56 -10.74
N VAL A 200 2.10 -8.51 -9.86
CA VAL A 200 2.19 -9.28 -8.62
C VAL A 200 2.80 -8.46 -7.50
N GLY A 201 2.25 -8.54 -6.28
CA GLY A 201 2.78 -7.85 -5.11
C GLY A 201 4.07 -8.47 -4.57
N MET A 202 5.04 -7.61 -4.19
CA MET A 202 6.34 -8.04 -3.68
C MET A 202 6.41 -8.12 -2.15
N LEU A 203 5.41 -7.64 -1.42
CA LEU A 203 5.41 -7.67 0.04
C LEU A 203 4.97 -9.03 0.60
N ASN A 204 5.76 -9.60 1.50
CA ASN A 204 5.37 -10.82 2.19
C ASN A 204 4.40 -10.53 3.34
N VAL A 205 3.16 -10.98 3.23
CA VAL A 205 2.10 -10.80 4.24
C VAL A 205 2.51 -11.34 5.62
N SER A 206 3.38 -12.36 5.69
CA SER A 206 3.87 -12.92 6.97
C SER A 206 4.67 -11.90 7.80
N PHE A 207 5.16 -10.82 7.19
CA PHE A 207 5.87 -9.73 7.83
C PHE A 207 4.96 -8.63 8.36
N ILE A 208 3.75 -8.52 7.81
CA ILE A 208 2.88 -7.36 8.03
C ILE A 208 2.02 -7.60 9.27
N SER A 209 1.92 -6.61 10.14
CA SER A 209 0.96 -6.56 11.26
C SER A 209 -0.27 -5.73 10.93
N ASP A 210 -0.09 -4.62 10.22
CA ASP A 210 -1.15 -3.67 9.87
C ASP A 210 -0.87 -3.01 8.52
N VAL A 211 -1.92 -2.79 7.74
CA VAL A 211 -1.88 -2.02 6.51
C VAL A 211 -2.91 -0.93 6.59
N ARG A 212 -2.47 0.32 6.43
CA ARG A 212 -3.34 1.48 6.46
C ARG A 212 -3.38 2.17 5.11
N LEU A 213 -4.57 2.22 4.52
CA LEU A 213 -4.85 2.98 3.31
C LEU A 213 -5.54 4.28 3.67
N SER A 214 -4.99 5.41 3.20
CA SER A 214 -5.66 6.71 3.18
C SER A 214 -5.91 7.13 1.74
N SER A 215 -7.17 7.31 1.35
CA SER A 215 -7.59 7.67 -0.01
C SER A 215 -7.83 9.19 -0.21
N SER A 216 -7.66 9.97 0.85
CA SER A 216 -7.64 11.44 0.92
C SER A 216 -7.20 11.88 2.31
N ALA A 217 -7.16 13.18 2.58
CA ALA A 217 -6.86 13.72 3.91
C ALA A 217 -5.47 13.33 4.44
N PHE A 218 -4.48 13.28 3.56
CA PHE A 218 -3.13 12.87 3.96
C PHE A 218 -2.52 13.85 4.95
N GLY A 219 -1.90 13.35 6.02
CA GLY A 219 -1.14 14.15 6.98
C GLY A 219 0.00 14.93 6.31
N ALA A 220 0.38 16.08 6.88
CA ALA A 220 1.41 16.95 6.30
C ALA A 220 2.80 16.29 6.16
N GLN A 221 3.04 15.24 6.91
CA GLN A 221 4.28 14.45 6.86
C GLN A 221 4.51 13.69 5.55
N TYR A 222 3.47 13.46 4.72
CA TYR A 222 3.58 12.72 3.47
C TYR A 222 3.78 13.65 2.30
N ASN A 223 4.85 13.42 1.51
CA ASN A 223 5.15 14.11 0.27
C ASN A 223 4.63 13.33 -0.94
N ASN A 224 4.36 14.04 -2.02
CA ASN A 224 3.96 13.51 -3.33
C ASN A 224 2.64 12.70 -3.44
N PRO A 225 1.75 12.48 -2.44
CA PRO A 225 0.50 11.79 -2.69
C PRO A 225 -0.51 12.71 -3.39
N LEU A 226 -1.14 12.21 -4.46
CA LEU A 226 -2.29 12.87 -5.09
C LEU A 226 -3.58 12.06 -4.95
N SER A 227 -3.49 10.73 -4.84
CA SER A 227 -4.68 9.87 -4.73
C SER A 227 -4.68 8.94 -3.52
N GLY A 228 -3.52 8.51 -3.02
CA GLY A 228 -3.45 7.59 -1.90
C GLY A 228 -2.12 7.59 -1.15
N VAL A 229 -2.20 7.22 0.14
CA VAL A 229 -1.05 6.84 0.97
C VAL A 229 -1.31 5.45 1.53
N LEU A 230 -0.42 4.52 1.25
CA LEU A 230 -0.47 3.15 1.77
C LEU A 230 0.71 2.91 2.70
N GLN A 231 0.41 2.57 3.94
CA GLN A 231 1.40 2.34 4.98
C GLN A 231 1.36 0.89 5.42
N PHE A 232 2.52 0.27 5.46
CA PHE A 232 2.73 -1.09 5.93
C PHE A 232 3.52 -1.04 7.23
N THR A 233 2.97 -1.65 8.27
CA THR A 233 3.68 -1.87 9.53
C THR A 233 4.11 -3.32 9.59
N GLN A 234 5.41 -3.55 9.73
CA GLN A 234 5.94 -4.89 9.92
C GLN A 234 5.74 -5.32 11.37
N ARG A 235 5.48 -6.62 11.57
CA ARG A 235 5.32 -7.19 12.92
C ARG A 235 6.65 -7.24 13.66
N ASP A 236 6.55 -7.33 14.98
CA ASP A 236 7.70 -7.62 15.82
C ASP A 236 8.03 -9.13 15.82
N VAL A 237 9.25 -9.45 16.23
CA VAL A 237 9.77 -10.81 16.34
C VAL A 237 9.25 -11.46 17.61
N ASN A 238 8.97 -12.77 17.56
CA ASN A 238 8.63 -13.54 18.74
C ASN A 238 9.82 -13.55 19.72
N PRO A 239 9.64 -13.06 20.95
CA PRO A 239 10.74 -12.99 21.94
C PRO A 239 11.17 -14.37 22.47
N ASP A 240 10.35 -15.42 22.32
CA ASP A 240 10.55 -16.74 22.94
C ASP A 240 11.67 -17.57 22.30
N GLY A 241 12.16 -17.16 21.11
CA GLY A 241 13.26 -17.84 20.44
C GLY A 241 13.14 -17.90 18.93
N PHE A 242 13.92 -18.79 18.32
CA PHE A 242 13.89 -19.01 16.88
C PHE A 242 12.55 -19.59 16.43
N ALA A 243 11.97 -18.99 15.40
CA ALA A 243 10.79 -19.50 14.72
C ALA A 243 10.94 -19.35 13.20
N GLY A 244 10.21 -20.19 12.47
CA GLY A 244 10.21 -20.17 11.02
C GLY A 244 8.86 -20.58 10.45
N ASN A 245 8.56 -20.06 9.24
CA ASN A 245 7.38 -20.40 8.47
C ASN A 245 7.81 -20.71 7.04
N PHE A 246 7.45 -21.88 6.56
CA PHE A 246 7.55 -22.23 5.15
C PHE A 246 6.17 -22.29 4.54
N ARG A 247 5.98 -21.54 3.45
CA ARG A 247 4.74 -21.52 2.68
C ARG A 247 5.00 -21.99 1.27
N LEU A 248 4.16 -22.89 0.79
CA LEU A 248 4.10 -23.33 -0.60
C LEU A 248 2.71 -23.04 -1.13
N SER A 249 2.61 -22.32 -2.25
CA SER A 249 1.36 -22.02 -2.93
C SER A 249 1.36 -22.52 -4.37
N ALA A 250 0.32 -22.24 -5.14
CA ALA A 250 0.26 -22.60 -6.56
C ALA A 250 1.26 -21.83 -7.42
N SER A 251 1.76 -20.67 -6.96
CA SER A 251 2.57 -19.74 -7.75
C SER A 251 3.97 -19.47 -7.16
N GLU A 252 4.19 -19.76 -5.88
CA GLU A 252 5.41 -19.35 -5.16
C GLU A 252 5.74 -20.23 -3.95
N ALA A 253 7.01 -20.24 -3.58
CA ALA A 253 7.49 -20.75 -2.30
C ALA A 253 8.12 -19.60 -1.49
N ALA A 254 7.81 -19.52 -0.19
CA ALA A 254 8.32 -18.51 0.71
C ALA A 254 8.85 -19.12 2.01
N LEU A 255 10.02 -18.66 2.44
CA LEU A 255 10.62 -19.01 3.73
C LEU A 255 10.74 -17.72 4.57
N THR A 256 10.15 -17.73 5.76
CA THR A 256 10.26 -16.65 6.73
C THR A 256 10.91 -17.17 7.99
N LEU A 257 11.94 -16.49 8.49
CA LEU A 257 12.69 -16.85 9.70
C LEU A 257 12.72 -15.68 10.66
N GLU A 258 12.64 -15.93 11.94
CA GLU A 258 12.74 -14.93 13.00
C GLU A 258 13.47 -15.44 14.22
N THR A 259 14.22 -14.54 14.88
CA THR A 259 14.91 -14.88 16.12
C THR A 259 15.33 -13.65 16.90
N PRO A 260 15.27 -13.66 18.25
CA PRO A 260 16.03 -12.75 19.07
C PRO A 260 17.53 -13.07 18.95
N LEU A 261 18.35 -12.06 18.61
CA LEU A 261 19.81 -12.22 18.45
C LEU A 261 20.57 -11.87 19.73
N LEU A 262 20.20 -10.78 20.40
CA LEU A 262 20.82 -10.35 21.63
C LEU A 262 19.77 -10.23 22.73
N VAL A 263 19.92 -11.07 23.74
CA VAL A 263 19.05 -11.08 24.92
C VAL A 263 19.89 -10.70 26.15
N ASN A 264 19.41 -9.75 26.93
CA ASN A 264 20.04 -9.38 28.20
C ASN A 264 19.86 -10.52 29.21
N LYS A 265 20.95 -11.21 29.54
CA LYS A 265 20.93 -12.37 30.44
C LYS A 265 20.46 -12.08 31.88
N LYS A 266 20.42 -10.81 32.28
CA LYS A 266 20.01 -10.43 33.65
C LYS A 266 18.51 -10.31 33.83
N ASN A 267 17.81 -9.80 32.79
CA ASN A 267 16.36 -9.50 32.85
C ASN A 267 15.57 -10.15 31.73
N GLY A 268 16.18 -10.94 30.83
CA GLY A 268 15.49 -11.58 29.69
C GLY A 268 15.08 -10.62 28.57
N GLU A 269 15.44 -9.34 28.64
CA GLU A 269 15.04 -8.36 27.63
C GLU A 269 15.73 -8.60 26.29
N VAL A 270 14.95 -8.69 25.21
CA VAL A 270 15.47 -8.75 23.84
C VAL A 270 15.99 -7.38 23.44
N LYS A 271 17.30 -7.27 23.19
CA LYS A 271 17.95 -6.05 22.71
C LYS A 271 18.02 -5.97 21.19
N THR A 272 18.21 -7.10 20.55
CA THR A 272 18.30 -7.16 19.09
C THR A 272 17.48 -8.34 18.61
N ASP A 273 16.66 -8.12 17.61
CA ASP A 273 15.89 -9.14 16.94
C ASP A 273 15.97 -9.00 15.41
N VAL A 274 15.70 -10.09 14.72
CA VAL A 274 15.72 -10.14 13.25
C VAL A 274 14.56 -10.96 12.71
N LEU A 275 13.98 -10.46 11.64
CA LEU A 275 12.96 -11.09 10.83
C LEU A 275 13.44 -11.08 9.38
N LEU A 276 13.47 -12.24 8.72
CA LEU A 276 13.99 -12.43 7.37
C LEU A 276 12.99 -13.20 6.52
N SER A 277 12.86 -12.87 5.24
CA SER A 277 12.11 -13.67 4.26
C SER A 277 12.81 -13.69 2.92
N VAL A 278 12.70 -14.84 2.25
CA VAL A 278 13.01 -15.01 0.83
C VAL A 278 11.85 -15.72 0.18
N ARG A 279 11.46 -15.24 -1.00
CA ARG A 279 10.38 -15.81 -1.79
C ARG A 279 10.86 -16.06 -3.22
N ARG A 280 10.42 -17.16 -3.81
CA ARG A 280 10.70 -17.57 -5.18
C ARG A 280 9.39 -17.87 -5.90
N SER A 281 9.19 -17.23 -7.05
CA SER A 281 8.10 -17.55 -7.97
C SER A 281 8.41 -18.78 -8.81
N TYR A 282 7.37 -19.47 -9.24
CA TYR A 282 7.39 -20.46 -10.32
C TYR A 282 6.15 -20.30 -11.23
N LEU A 283 5.70 -19.07 -11.38
CA LEU A 283 4.58 -18.70 -12.27
C LEU A 283 4.82 -19.12 -13.72
N GLN A 284 6.08 -19.13 -14.18
CA GLN A 284 6.43 -19.58 -15.51
C GLN A 284 5.90 -20.99 -15.83
N PHE A 285 6.00 -21.95 -14.87
CA PHE A 285 5.48 -23.30 -15.05
C PHE A 285 3.95 -23.34 -15.09
N LEU A 286 3.29 -22.54 -14.25
CA LEU A 286 1.85 -22.46 -14.26
C LEU A 286 1.32 -21.86 -15.56
N PHE A 287 1.97 -20.81 -16.07
CA PHE A 287 1.58 -20.14 -17.30
C PHE A 287 1.84 -21.01 -18.53
N GLU A 288 2.92 -21.79 -18.52
CA GLU A 288 3.16 -22.82 -19.54
C GLU A 288 2.04 -23.87 -19.55
N LEU A 289 1.65 -24.36 -18.38
CA LEU A 289 0.61 -25.39 -18.24
C LEU A 289 -0.76 -24.94 -18.78
N ILE A 290 -1.09 -23.64 -18.64
CA ILE A 290 -2.35 -23.07 -19.15
C ILE A 290 -2.20 -22.42 -20.54
N GLY A 291 -1.04 -22.59 -21.19
CA GLY A 291 -0.79 -22.15 -22.57
C GLY A 291 -0.62 -20.65 -22.77
N LEU A 292 -0.31 -19.89 -21.70
CA LEU A 292 0.02 -18.48 -21.85
C LEU A 292 1.44 -18.30 -22.40
N PRO A 293 1.67 -17.35 -23.33
CA PRO A 293 3.00 -17.12 -23.92
C PRO A 293 3.96 -16.31 -23.04
N ILE A 294 3.55 -15.92 -21.85
CA ILE A 294 4.37 -15.14 -20.92
C ILE A 294 4.98 -16.01 -19.82
N ARG A 295 6.19 -15.68 -19.38
CA ARG A 295 6.98 -16.46 -18.41
C ARG A 295 7.56 -15.53 -17.33
N PRO A 296 6.75 -15.02 -16.40
CA PRO A 296 7.25 -14.20 -15.29
C PRO A 296 8.01 -15.08 -14.28
N ASP A 297 9.19 -14.66 -13.93
CA ASP A 297 10.04 -15.27 -12.93
C ASP A 297 10.58 -14.20 -11.99
N TYR A 298 10.49 -14.43 -10.67
CA TYR A 298 11.02 -13.49 -9.71
C TYR A 298 11.53 -14.14 -8.43
N TRP A 299 12.49 -13.44 -7.82
CA TRP A 299 12.88 -13.58 -6.44
C TRP A 299 12.60 -12.30 -5.70
N ASP A 300 12.20 -12.39 -4.44
CA ASP A 300 12.22 -11.25 -3.54
C ASP A 300 12.75 -11.62 -2.16
N TYR A 301 13.18 -10.59 -1.45
CA TYR A 301 13.63 -10.69 -0.08
C TYR A 301 13.12 -9.51 0.73
N GLN A 302 12.88 -9.76 2.00
CA GLN A 302 12.47 -8.74 2.97
C GLN A 302 13.14 -9.03 4.30
N TYR A 303 13.63 -7.98 4.98
CA TYR A 303 14.17 -8.12 6.33
C TYR A 303 13.86 -6.91 7.20
N LYS A 304 13.80 -7.18 8.51
CA LYS A 304 13.73 -6.18 9.57
C LYS A 304 14.68 -6.58 10.69
N LEU A 305 15.50 -5.64 11.15
CA LEU A 305 16.36 -5.82 12.32
C LEU A 305 16.10 -4.64 13.26
N ASN A 306 15.70 -4.93 14.48
CA ASN A 306 15.53 -3.92 15.53
C ASN A 306 16.66 -4.04 16.54
N HIS A 307 17.15 -2.90 17.03
CA HIS A 307 18.14 -2.82 18.09
C HIS A 307 17.78 -1.73 19.10
N LYS A 308 17.61 -2.12 20.37
CA LYS A 308 17.43 -1.19 21.47
C LYS A 308 18.79 -0.77 22.01
N ILE A 309 19.15 0.49 21.82
CA ILE A 309 20.36 1.07 22.37
C ILE A 309 20.19 1.22 23.88
N ASP A 310 19.10 1.87 24.29
CA ASP A 310 18.70 2.09 25.69
C ASP A 310 17.17 2.25 25.81
N ALA A 311 16.69 2.66 26.98
CA ALA A 311 15.26 2.85 27.24
C ALA A 311 14.60 3.92 26.38
N TYR A 312 15.36 4.84 25.79
CA TYR A 312 14.86 5.99 25.02
C TYR A 312 15.21 5.93 23.54
N ASN A 313 16.19 5.12 23.16
CA ASN A 313 16.75 5.08 21.81
C ASN A 313 16.66 3.68 21.20
N SER A 314 16.14 3.60 19.98
CA SER A 314 16.11 2.37 19.20
C SER A 314 16.51 2.64 17.74
N LEU A 315 17.07 1.63 17.10
CA LEU A 315 17.36 1.58 15.68
C LEU A 315 16.52 0.48 15.04
N SER A 316 15.99 0.75 13.87
CA SER A 316 15.33 -0.25 13.03
C SER A 316 15.94 -0.20 11.63
N PHE A 317 16.42 -1.35 11.15
CA PHE A 317 16.93 -1.53 9.79
C PHE A 317 15.89 -2.31 9.00
N VAL A 318 15.52 -1.81 7.82
CA VAL A 318 14.51 -2.40 6.95
C VAL A 318 15.11 -2.57 5.56
N GLY A 319 14.84 -3.71 4.95
CA GLY A 319 15.18 -3.95 3.56
C GLY A 319 14.09 -4.72 2.82
N LEU A 320 13.94 -4.36 1.56
CA LEU A 320 13.00 -4.97 0.61
C LEU A 320 13.63 -4.91 -0.77
N GLY A 321 13.61 -6.02 -1.52
CA GLY A 321 14.11 -6.02 -2.88
C GLY A 321 13.60 -7.17 -3.71
N SER A 322 13.74 -7.05 -5.04
CA SER A 322 13.34 -8.06 -6.01
C SER A 322 14.37 -8.19 -7.14
N ILE A 323 14.35 -9.37 -7.75
CA ILE A 323 15.04 -9.69 -9.01
C ILE A 323 13.95 -10.28 -9.90
N ASP A 324 13.61 -9.59 -10.97
CA ASP A 324 12.48 -9.89 -11.83
C ASP A 324 12.95 -10.13 -13.27
N GLU A 325 12.51 -11.24 -13.86
CA GLU A 325 12.77 -11.57 -15.26
C GLU A 325 11.44 -11.91 -15.95
N PHE A 326 11.07 -11.14 -16.96
CA PHE A 326 9.85 -11.35 -17.70
C PHE A 326 10.19 -11.70 -19.15
N THR A 327 10.02 -12.98 -19.49
CA THR A 327 10.31 -13.52 -20.80
C THR A 327 9.04 -14.06 -21.46
N VAL A 328 9.15 -14.43 -22.73
CA VAL A 328 8.05 -14.97 -23.51
C VAL A 328 8.47 -16.30 -24.14
N ALA A 329 7.52 -17.22 -24.29
CA ALA A 329 7.71 -18.49 -24.98
C ALA A 329 6.40 -18.93 -25.61
N LEU A 330 6.44 -19.33 -26.88
CA LEU A 330 5.28 -19.89 -27.59
C LEU A 330 5.08 -21.36 -27.25
N PRO A 331 3.81 -21.84 -27.17
CA PRO A 331 3.49 -23.26 -27.26
C PRO A 331 3.92 -23.85 -28.62
N GLU A 332 4.00 -25.19 -28.72
CA GLU A 332 4.35 -25.87 -29.97
C GLU A 332 3.38 -25.55 -31.11
N ASP A 333 2.08 -25.47 -30.79
CA ASP A 333 1.00 -25.12 -31.75
C ASP A 333 0.23 -23.89 -31.22
N PRO A 334 0.72 -22.64 -31.45
CA PRO A 334 0.09 -21.46 -30.92
C PRO A 334 -1.19 -21.10 -31.67
N THR A 335 -2.22 -20.66 -30.94
CA THR A 335 -3.39 -20.00 -31.54
C THR A 335 -3.00 -18.63 -32.08
N PRO A 336 -3.78 -18.03 -33.02
CA PRO A 336 -3.54 -16.67 -33.49
C PRO A 336 -3.47 -15.63 -32.39
N ASP A 337 -4.29 -15.75 -31.33
CA ASP A 337 -4.27 -14.84 -30.18
C ASP A 337 -2.99 -15.00 -29.33
N GLN A 338 -2.50 -16.23 -29.16
CA GLN A 338 -1.24 -16.50 -28.47
C GLN A 338 -0.05 -15.96 -29.27
N GLN A 339 -0.07 -16.12 -30.60
CA GLN A 339 0.95 -15.55 -31.47
C GLN A 339 0.95 -14.01 -31.39
N ALA A 340 -0.23 -13.39 -31.51
CA ALA A 340 -0.37 -11.94 -31.41
C ALA A 340 0.10 -11.40 -30.05
N THR A 341 -0.21 -12.10 -28.97
CA THR A 341 0.29 -11.75 -27.63
C THR A 341 1.81 -11.88 -27.57
N PHE A 342 2.35 -12.97 -28.07
CA PHE A 342 3.81 -13.20 -28.09
C PHE A 342 4.55 -12.12 -28.87
N ASP A 343 4.03 -11.69 -30.05
CA ASP A 343 4.66 -10.68 -30.90
C ASP A 343 4.67 -9.28 -30.26
N GLN A 344 3.76 -9.01 -29.31
CA GLN A 344 3.54 -7.69 -28.72
C GLN A 344 4.11 -7.54 -27.31
N VAL A 345 4.30 -8.64 -26.58
CA VAL A 345 4.76 -8.58 -25.19
C VAL A 345 6.24 -8.20 -25.13
N PRO A 346 6.62 -7.19 -24.33
CA PRO A 346 8.01 -6.80 -24.17
C PRO A 346 8.80 -7.79 -23.30
N PHE A 347 10.11 -7.69 -23.36
CA PHE A 347 11.04 -8.30 -22.39
C PHE A 347 11.35 -7.26 -21.32
N ILE A 348 11.19 -7.67 -20.05
CA ILE A 348 11.43 -6.79 -18.89
C ILE A 348 12.36 -7.51 -17.92
N ASN A 349 13.51 -6.88 -17.64
CA ASN A 349 14.41 -7.30 -16.57
C ASN A 349 14.49 -6.17 -15.55
N GLN A 350 14.21 -6.47 -14.29
CA GLN A 350 14.12 -5.46 -13.25
C GLN A 350 14.76 -5.94 -11.96
N ASN A 351 15.58 -5.07 -11.35
CA ASN A 351 16.10 -5.29 -10.01
C ASN A 351 15.70 -4.11 -9.14
N SER A 352 15.06 -4.37 -8.01
CA SER A 352 14.72 -3.34 -7.04
C SER A 352 15.39 -3.61 -5.71
N ASN A 353 15.83 -2.55 -5.04
CA ASN A 353 16.39 -2.64 -3.71
C ASN A 353 16.06 -1.38 -2.91
N THR A 354 15.44 -1.56 -1.75
CA THR A 354 15.24 -0.53 -0.73
C THR A 354 15.94 -0.96 0.54
N VAL A 355 16.79 -0.09 1.05
CA VAL A 355 17.40 -0.25 2.38
C VAL A 355 17.17 1.02 3.17
N GLY A 356 16.94 0.88 4.47
CA GLY A 356 16.77 2.05 5.32
C GLY A 356 17.07 1.76 6.78
N VAL A 357 17.43 2.80 7.49
CA VAL A 357 17.62 2.82 8.94
C VAL A 357 16.83 3.95 9.56
N THR A 358 16.08 3.65 10.59
CA THR A 358 15.34 4.63 11.38
C THR A 358 15.87 4.64 12.80
N TRP A 359 16.34 5.81 13.25
CA TRP A 359 16.62 6.06 14.66
C TRP A 359 15.42 6.75 15.28
N LYS A 360 14.86 6.11 16.30
CA LYS A 360 13.76 6.65 17.11
C LYS A 360 14.27 7.00 18.48
N ARG A 361 14.02 8.24 18.92
CA ARG A 361 14.38 8.75 20.24
C ARG A 361 13.15 9.27 20.96
N ARG A 362 12.79 8.68 22.09
CA ARG A 362 11.80 9.22 23.02
C ARG A 362 12.42 10.32 23.88
N PHE A 363 11.69 11.37 24.14
CA PHE A 363 12.17 12.42 25.04
C PHE A 363 12.03 11.97 26.49
N LYS A 364 13.01 12.29 27.34
CA LYS A 364 13.05 11.86 28.75
C LYS A 364 11.92 12.46 29.60
N ASP A 365 11.41 13.62 29.19
CA ASP A 365 10.26 14.32 29.76
C ASP A 365 8.91 13.74 29.32
N GLN A 366 8.91 12.62 28.59
CA GLN A 366 7.73 11.95 28.02
C GLN A 366 6.88 12.85 27.11
N SER A 367 7.38 14.01 26.71
CA SER A 367 6.65 14.98 25.88
C SER A 367 6.57 14.57 24.39
N GLY A 368 7.08 13.39 24.02
CA GLY A 368 7.03 12.89 22.66
C GLY A 368 8.30 12.17 22.19
N PHE A 369 8.49 12.16 20.88
CA PHE A 369 9.59 11.45 20.25
C PHE A 369 10.05 12.12 18.95
N MET A 370 11.25 11.76 18.53
CA MET A 370 11.85 12.14 17.25
C MET A 370 12.22 10.88 16.47
N GLU A 371 12.02 10.92 15.17
CA GLU A 371 12.43 9.89 14.22
C GLU A 371 13.33 10.49 13.15
N VAL A 372 14.48 9.88 12.92
CA VAL A 372 15.40 10.21 11.83
C VAL A 372 15.57 8.96 10.98
N SER A 373 15.16 9.03 9.72
CA SER A 373 15.28 7.92 8.79
C SER A 373 16.22 8.30 7.64
N LEU A 374 17.15 7.41 7.34
CA LEU A 374 18.00 7.46 6.16
C LEU A 374 17.71 6.21 5.33
N SER A 375 17.37 6.39 4.06
CA SER A 375 17.09 5.27 3.16
C SER A 375 17.65 5.51 1.77
N ASN A 376 17.87 4.42 1.05
CA ASN A 376 18.15 4.43 -0.38
C ASN A 376 17.22 3.44 -1.08
N ASN A 377 16.60 3.91 -2.16
CA ASN A 377 15.82 3.12 -3.10
C ASN A 377 16.59 3.08 -4.42
N SER A 378 16.76 1.92 -5.01
CA SER A 378 17.38 1.77 -6.34
C SER A 378 16.55 0.81 -7.17
N LEU A 379 16.27 1.20 -8.41
CA LEU A 379 15.52 0.44 -9.39
C LEU A 379 16.31 0.43 -10.71
N TRP A 380 16.80 -0.73 -11.11
CA TRP A 380 17.37 -0.98 -12.43
C TRP A 380 16.30 -1.63 -13.29
N ASN A 381 16.09 -1.09 -14.48
CA ASN A 381 15.06 -1.58 -15.39
C ASN A 381 15.59 -1.61 -16.81
N THR A 382 15.45 -2.75 -17.48
CA THR A 382 15.64 -2.92 -18.91
C THR A 382 14.29 -3.34 -19.51
N TYR A 383 13.83 -2.56 -20.48
CA TYR A 383 12.62 -2.81 -21.25
C TYR A 383 12.98 -2.89 -22.72
N SER A 384 12.65 -3.99 -23.42
CA SER A 384 12.99 -4.20 -24.82
C SER A 384 11.80 -4.74 -25.61
N GLU A 385 11.61 -4.21 -26.83
CA GLU A 385 10.65 -4.68 -27.82
C GLU A 385 11.38 -5.02 -29.11
N TYR A 386 11.02 -6.15 -29.71
CA TYR A 386 11.57 -6.61 -30.97
C TYR A 386 10.46 -6.73 -32.04
N ASN A 387 10.82 -6.71 -33.32
CA ASN A 387 9.90 -7.10 -34.39
C ASN A 387 9.77 -8.63 -34.47
N ASP A 388 10.83 -9.34 -34.15
CA ASP A 388 10.83 -10.81 -34.00
C ASP A 388 11.21 -11.18 -32.56
N ASN A 389 10.21 -11.47 -31.77
CA ASN A 389 10.39 -11.89 -30.38
C ASN A 389 10.96 -13.31 -30.23
N ALA A 390 10.81 -14.16 -31.25
CA ALA A 390 11.32 -15.54 -31.21
C ALA A 390 12.86 -15.58 -31.25
N SER A 391 13.46 -14.77 -32.11
CA SER A 391 14.91 -14.67 -32.25
C SER A 391 15.52 -13.48 -31.52
N GLN A 392 14.71 -12.61 -30.92
CA GLN A 392 15.09 -11.33 -30.30
C GLN A 392 15.93 -10.48 -31.26
N THR A 393 15.48 -10.40 -32.52
CA THR A 393 16.12 -9.63 -33.57
C THR A 393 15.26 -8.45 -34.00
N GLU A 394 15.86 -7.50 -34.74
CA GLU A 394 15.20 -6.29 -35.18
C GLU A 394 14.64 -5.47 -34.00
N LEU A 395 15.53 -5.06 -33.09
CA LEU A 395 15.20 -4.24 -31.93
C LEU A 395 14.44 -3.00 -32.36
N ARG A 396 13.23 -2.82 -31.83
CA ARG A 396 12.33 -1.72 -32.12
C ARG A 396 12.41 -0.60 -31.10
N PHE A 397 12.39 -0.98 -29.82
CA PHE A 397 12.50 -0.06 -28.71
C PHE A 397 13.33 -0.69 -27.59
N GLN A 398 14.20 0.09 -26.99
CA GLN A 398 14.95 -0.28 -25.80
C GLN A 398 15.01 0.91 -24.84
N ASN A 399 14.78 0.64 -23.57
CA ASN A 399 14.97 1.59 -22.50
C ASN A 399 15.72 0.91 -21.36
N ASP A 400 16.93 1.39 -21.08
CA ASP A 400 17.74 0.97 -19.94
C ASP A 400 17.82 2.12 -18.95
N ALA A 401 17.36 1.90 -17.72
CA ALA A 401 17.27 2.98 -16.74
C ALA A 401 17.71 2.55 -15.35
N LEU A 402 18.27 3.49 -14.63
CA LEU A 402 18.54 3.43 -13.19
C LEU A 402 17.87 4.60 -12.50
N GLU A 403 16.97 4.31 -11.58
CA GLU A 403 16.44 5.28 -10.62
C GLU A 403 17.05 5.01 -9.23
N SER A 404 17.66 6.02 -8.62
CA SER A 404 18.22 5.90 -7.27
C SER A 404 17.85 7.12 -6.44
N GLU A 405 17.26 6.90 -5.27
CA GLU A 405 16.78 7.94 -4.37
C GLU A 405 17.38 7.72 -2.98
N THR A 406 18.24 8.65 -2.55
CA THR A 406 18.72 8.66 -1.15
C THR A 406 17.93 9.70 -0.38
N LYS A 407 17.20 9.27 0.66
CA LYS A 407 16.25 10.08 1.42
C LYS A 407 16.68 10.21 2.88
N LEU A 408 16.73 11.44 3.39
CA LEU A 408 16.84 11.76 4.80
C LEU A 408 15.54 12.41 5.26
N ARG A 409 14.89 11.84 6.26
CA ARG A 409 13.67 12.36 6.87
C ARG A 409 13.87 12.57 8.36
N LEU A 410 13.53 13.75 8.84
CA LEU A 410 13.43 14.08 10.26
C LEU A 410 11.96 14.37 10.58
N ALA A 411 11.41 13.74 11.60
CA ALA A 411 10.08 14.02 12.13
C ALA A 411 10.14 14.13 13.64
N VAL A 412 9.61 15.22 14.20
CA VAL A 412 9.49 15.46 15.63
C VAL A 412 8.02 15.52 16.00
N ASN A 413 7.61 14.69 16.94
CA ASN A 413 6.25 14.65 17.49
C ASN A 413 6.30 15.09 18.94
N ARG A 414 5.54 16.10 19.30
CA ARG A 414 5.42 16.67 20.64
C ARG A 414 3.98 16.65 21.12
N PHE A 415 3.78 16.30 22.37
CA PHE A 415 2.49 16.26 23.05
C PHE A 415 2.55 17.19 24.25
N ALA A 416 1.74 18.22 24.25
CA ALA A 416 1.69 19.21 25.33
C ALA A 416 0.30 19.85 25.42
N GLU A 417 -0.28 19.90 26.60
CA GLU A 417 -1.57 20.56 26.88
C GLU A 417 -2.71 20.11 25.96
N GLY A 418 -2.75 18.79 25.64
CA GLY A 418 -3.71 18.17 24.73
C GLY A 418 -3.47 18.47 23.23
N TRP A 419 -2.42 19.22 22.90
CA TRP A 419 -1.94 19.36 21.53
C TRP A 419 -0.96 18.27 21.17
N LYS A 420 -1.12 17.75 19.94
CA LYS A 420 -0.11 16.98 19.23
C LYS A 420 0.46 17.85 18.12
N TRP A 421 1.76 18.12 18.19
CA TRP A 421 2.51 18.84 17.18
C TRP A 421 3.43 17.86 16.45
N SER A 422 3.36 17.87 15.14
CA SER A 422 4.27 17.11 14.26
C SER A 422 4.92 18.07 13.28
N HIS A 423 6.24 18.09 13.21
CA HIS A 423 6.98 18.91 12.27
C HIS A 423 8.27 18.22 11.85
N GLY A 424 8.77 18.60 10.70
CA GLY A 424 9.98 17.96 10.19
C GLY A 424 10.40 18.45 8.83
N LEU A 425 11.39 17.76 8.31
CA LEU A 425 11.97 18.03 7.00
C LEU A 425 12.29 16.73 6.25
N ASN A 426 12.33 16.84 4.94
CA ASN A 426 12.74 15.79 4.03
C ASN A 426 13.82 16.35 3.10
N LEU A 427 14.88 15.59 2.90
CA LEU A 427 15.90 15.85 1.87
C LEU A 427 16.02 14.57 1.04
N GLN A 428 16.06 14.71 -0.28
CA GLN A 428 16.18 13.57 -1.19
C GLN A 428 17.14 13.95 -2.30
N ARG A 429 18.19 13.16 -2.48
CA ARG A 429 18.98 13.17 -3.72
C ARG A 429 18.32 12.20 -4.68
N ALA A 430 17.86 12.71 -5.81
CA ALA A 430 17.32 11.96 -6.92
C ALA A 430 18.40 11.81 -7.99
N PHE A 431 18.71 10.57 -8.33
CA PHE A 431 19.63 10.21 -9.40
C PHE A 431 18.88 9.33 -10.40
N TYR A 432 18.89 9.71 -11.67
CA TYR A 432 18.26 9.00 -12.74
C TYR A 432 19.15 8.97 -13.97
N GLU A 433 19.44 7.77 -14.46
CA GLU A 433 20.08 7.54 -15.74
C GLU A 433 19.16 6.77 -16.65
N ASN A 434 19.17 7.12 -17.93
CA ASN A 434 18.33 6.48 -18.93
C ASN A 434 19.06 6.50 -20.29
N SER A 435 19.05 5.34 -20.96
CA SER A 435 19.41 5.20 -22.37
C SER A 435 18.20 4.68 -23.13
N THR A 436 17.63 5.48 -24.01
CA THR A 436 16.46 5.11 -24.82
C THR A 436 16.85 5.09 -26.29
N LEU A 437 16.52 3.98 -26.95
CA LEU A 437 16.59 3.81 -28.41
C LEU A 437 15.19 3.51 -28.92
N ASN A 438 14.71 4.28 -29.90
CA ASN A 438 13.47 4.04 -30.63
C ASN A 438 13.75 4.04 -32.13
N THR A 439 13.80 2.86 -32.74
CA THR A 439 14.16 2.73 -34.16
C THR A 439 13.02 3.15 -35.08
N LEU A 440 11.75 3.05 -34.64
CA LEU A 440 10.59 3.48 -35.42
C LEU A 440 10.50 5.00 -35.53
N ALA A 441 10.79 5.69 -34.43
CA ALA A 441 10.83 7.15 -34.42
C ALA A 441 12.21 7.71 -34.81
N ALA A 442 13.18 6.83 -35.10
CA ALA A 442 14.56 7.15 -35.50
C ALA A 442 15.25 8.11 -34.51
N TYR A 443 15.04 7.91 -33.22
CA TYR A 443 15.73 8.72 -32.21
C TYR A 443 16.41 7.87 -31.14
N GLN A 444 17.49 8.43 -30.57
CA GLN A 444 18.20 7.91 -29.41
C GLN A 444 18.58 9.07 -28.51
N TYR A 445 18.43 8.89 -27.21
CA TYR A 445 18.94 9.84 -26.23
C TYR A 445 19.45 9.14 -24.98
N ASN A 446 20.41 9.79 -24.31
CA ASN A 446 20.91 9.38 -23.02
C ASN A 446 20.68 10.53 -22.03
N THR A 447 20.14 10.22 -20.89
CA THR A 447 19.84 11.21 -19.86
C THR A 447 20.55 10.84 -18.55
N SER A 448 21.06 11.86 -17.87
CA SER A 448 21.50 11.75 -16.49
C SER A 448 20.97 12.94 -15.70
N LEU A 449 20.18 12.66 -14.66
CA LEU A 449 19.66 13.64 -13.71
C LEU A 449 20.32 13.39 -12.34
N ASP A 450 20.83 14.44 -11.71
CA ASP A 450 21.29 14.42 -10.32
C ASP A 450 20.88 15.71 -9.65
N PHE A 451 19.89 15.64 -8.77
CA PHE A 451 19.32 16.84 -8.17
C PHE A 451 18.77 16.56 -6.75
N LEU A 452 18.51 17.64 -6.01
CA LEU A 452 17.97 17.57 -4.66
C LEU A 452 16.51 17.98 -4.65
N ASN A 453 15.68 17.14 -4.01
CA ASN A 453 14.36 17.50 -3.52
C ASN A 453 14.44 17.82 -2.03
N TYR A 454 13.75 18.86 -1.61
CA TYR A 454 13.70 19.26 -0.21
C TYR A 454 12.29 19.70 0.17
N GLY A 455 11.91 19.44 1.41
CA GLY A 455 10.58 19.79 1.88
C GLY A 455 10.53 19.96 3.38
N LEU A 456 9.58 20.73 3.84
CA LEU A 456 9.28 20.91 5.25
C LEU A 456 7.78 20.78 5.51
N PHE A 457 7.43 20.36 6.71
CA PHE A 457 6.04 20.26 7.11
C PHE A 457 5.85 20.62 8.58
N ALA A 458 4.66 21.08 8.92
CA ALA A 458 4.19 21.21 10.29
C ALA A 458 2.69 20.90 10.35
N GLN A 459 2.26 20.29 11.46
CA GLN A 459 0.87 19.94 11.71
C GLN A 459 0.59 19.97 13.20
N GLY A 460 -0.55 20.53 13.60
CA GLY A 460 -1.05 20.54 14.96
C GLY A 460 -2.45 19.95 15.01
N SER A 461 -2.73 19.11 16.01
CA SER A 461 -4.07 18.57 16.24
C SER A 461 -4.43 18.60 17.72
N LYS A 462 -5.72 18.83 18.02
CA LYS A 462 -6.25 18.90 19.38
C LYS A 462 -7.74 18.55 19.41
N ASP A 463 -8.17 17.97 20.53
CA ASP A 463 -9.57 17.78 20.87
C ASP A 463 -10.12 18.94 21.67
N PHE A 464 -11.34 19.31 21.39
CA PHE A 464 -12.11 20.37 22.01
C PHE A 464 -13.49 19.86 22.43
N LEU A 465 -14.20 20.63 23.25
CA LEU A 465 -15.58 20.33 23.66
C LEU A 465 -15.70 18.97 24.33
N GLN A 466 -14.81 18.63 25.25
CA GLN A 466 -14.73 17.33 25.94
C GLN A 466 -14.63 16.18 24.93
N ASP A 467 -13.65 16.25 24.06
CA ASP A 467 -13.31 15.28 22.99
C ASP A 467 -14.38 15.07 21.91
N ARG A 468 -15.43 15.95 21.90
CA ARG A 468 -16.46 15.89 20.87
C ARG A 468 -16.03 16.51 19.54
N LEU A 469 -15.04 17.40 19.52
CA LEU A 469 -14.55 18.05 18.33
C LEU A 469 -13.04 17.87 18.22
N ALA A 470 -12.58 17.06 17.28
CA ALA A 470 -11.18 16.95 16.92
C ALA A 470 -10.88 17.88 15.73
N LEU A 471 -9.84 18.69 15.85
CA LEU A 471 -9.37 19.58 14.77
C LEU A 471 -7.89 19.30 14.49
N SER A 472 -7.53 19.36 13.21
CA SER A 472 -6.13 19.33 12.78
C SER A 472 -5.90 20.34 11.67
N PHE A 473 -4.76 21.05 11.75
CA PHE A 473 -4.29 21.98 10.74
C PHE A 473 -2.82 21.72 10.48
N GLY A 474 -2.45 21.73 9.23
CA GLY A 474 -1.07 21.54 8.84
C GLY A 474 -0.76 22.18 7.49
N PHE A 475 0.51 22.24 7.19
CA PHE A 475 0.98 22.64 5.87
C PHE A 475 2.25 21.88 5.52
N ARG A 476 2.53 21.81 4.23
CA ARG A 476 3.76 21.30 3.64
C ARG A 476 4.21 22.23 2.54
N MET A 477 5.51 22.28 2.32
CA MET A 477 6.14 22.94 1.19
C MET A 477 7.27 22.06 0.67
N ASP A 478 7.38 21.94 -0.64
CA ASP A 478 8.40 21.14 -1.33
C ASP A 478 9.07 21.96 -2.42
N GLY A 479 10.28 21.61 -2.80
CA GLY A 479 11.01 22.19 -3.90
C GLY A 479 12.12 21.27 -4.38
N ASP A 480 12.69 21.59 -5.52
CA ASP A 480 13.80 20.85 -6.12
C ASP A 480 14.79 21.81 -6.78
N THR A 481 15.92 21.25 -7.19
CA THR A 481 17.00 22.01 -7.84
C THR A 481 17.08 21.79 -9.37
N PHE A 482 16.16 21.03 -9.95
CA PHE A 482 16.14 20.69 -11.37
C PHE A 482 15.12 21.49 -12.18
N ILE A 483 13.85 21.54 -11.69
CA ILE A 483 12.75 22.25 -12.37
C ILE A 483 13.00 23.76 -12.30
N LYS A 484 12.96 24.43 -13.45
CA LYS A 484 13.17 25.87 -13.52
C LYS A 484 12.13 26.64 -12.70
N GLY A 485 12.62 27.48 -11.80
CA GLY A 485 11.78 28.31 -10.94
C GLY A 485 11.06 27.55 -9.83
N SER A 486 11.43 26.30 -9.55
CA SER A 486 10.97 25.56 -8.39
C SER A 486 11.35 26.27 -7.10
N ASN A 487 10.40 26.41 -6.16
CA ASN A 487 10.65 26.95 -4.83
C ASN A 487 9.52 26.55 -3.86
N LEU A 488 9.81 26.62 -2.56
CA LEU A 488 8.89 26.20 -1.49
C LEU A 488 7.53 26.91 -1.51
N LEU A 489 7.45 28.16 -1.95
CA LEU A 489 6.20 28.92 -1.92
C LEU A 489 5.22 28.49 -3.01
N LYS A 490 5.74 28.00 -4.16
CA LYS A 490 4.90 27.50 -5.26
C LYS A 490 4.11 26.25 -4.86
N THR A 491 4.65 25.45 -3.94
CA THR A 491 4.05 24.19 -3.48
C THR A 491 3.43 24.29 -2.10
N PHE A 492 3.04 25.50 -1.65
CA PHE A 492 2.37 25.65 -0.37
C PHE A 492 1.09 24.80 -0.31
N SER A 493 1.10 23.80 0.56
CA SER A 493 0.13 22.71 0.67
C SER A 493 -0.58 22.75 2.03
N PRO A 494 -1.58 23.64 2.23
CA PRO A 494 -2.38 23.69 3.44
C PRO A 494 -3.31 22.47 3.53
N ARG A 495 -3.51 21.96 4.74
CA ARG A 495 -4.35 20.80 5.05
C ARG A 495 -5.13 21.07 6.33
N ALA A 496 -6.41 20.72 6.33
CA ALA A 496 -7.27 20.85 7.51
C ALA A 496 -8.20 19.64 7.61
N SER A 497 -8.45 19.18 8.82
CA SER A 497 -9.46 18.18 9.12
C SER A 497 -10.25 18.50 10.37
N ALA A 498 -11.51 18.07 10.39
CA ALA A 498 -12.41 18.19 11.53
C ALA A 498 -13.23 16.91 11.69
N SER A 499 -13.42 16.46 12.93
CA SER A 499 -14.32 15.38 13.30
C SER A 499 -15.19 15.83 14.46
N TYR A 500 -16.50 15.80 14.29
CA TYR A 500 -17.46 16.20 15.33
C TYR A 500 -18.39 15.06 15.70
N ALA A 501 -18.37 14.64 16.96
CA ALA A 501 -19.28 13.67 17.54
C ALA A 501 -20.63 14.33 17.84
N LEU A 502 -21.63 14.12 16.98
CA LEU A 502 -23.02 14.55 17.20
C LEU A 502 -23.62 13.83 18.40
N THR A 503 -23.40 12.53 18.47
CA THR A 503 -23.74 11.62 19.56
C THR A 503 -22.62 10.62 19.75
N PRO A 504 -22.61 9.78 20.81
CA PRO A 504 -21.60 8.71 20.93
C PRO A 504 -21.50 7.75 19.72
N SER A 505 -22.60 7.63 18.94
CA SER A 505 -22.67 6.72 17.80
C SER A 505 -22.64 7.42 16.43
N TRP A 506 -22.78 8.75 16.36
CA TRP A 506 -22.77 9.49 15.11
C TRP A 506 -21.64 10.52 15.07
N LYS A 507 -20.85 10.49 14.01
CA LYS A 507 -19.76 11.45 13.75
C LYS A 507 -19.93 12.12 12.38
N LEU A 508 -19.71 13.41 12.34
CA LEU A 508 -19.52 14.18 11.12
C LEU A 508 -18.03 14.45 10.94
N ASN A 509 -17.53 14.22 9.75
CA ASN A 509 -16.12 14.38 9.43
C ASN A 509 -15.98 15.24 8.17
N GLY A 510 -14.93 16.05 8.13
CA GLY A 510 -14.61 16.89 6.98
C GLY A 510 -13.11 17.08 6.82
N THR A 511 -12.62 17.10 5.58
CA THR A 511 -11.24 17.42 5.28
C THR A 511 -11.12 18.26 4.03
N ALA A 512 -10.17 19.17 4.02
CA ALA A 512 -9.78 19.94 2.85
C ALA A 512 -8.26 20.07 2.80
N GLY A 513 -7.68 19.97 1.60
CA GLY A 513 -6.23 20.08 1.45
C GLY A 513 -5.79 20.28 0.01
N VAL A 514 -4.61 20.86 -0.14
CA VAL A 514 -3.91 20.99 -1.41
C VAL A 514 -2.68 20.08 -1.36
N TYR A 515 -2.43 19.36 -2.44
CA TYR A 515 -1.36 18.37 -2.54
C TYR A 515 -0.59 18.59 -3.83
N TYR A 516 0.72 18.35 -3.79
CA TYR A 516 1.61 18.52 -4.94
C TYR A 516 2.43 17.25 -5.14
N LYS A 517 2.76 16.96 -6.40
CA LYS A 517 3.63 15.85 -6.81
C LYS A 517 4.58 16.32 -7.89
N ILE A 518 5.87 16.04 -7.70
CA ILE A 518 6.88 16.23 -8.75
C ILE A 518 6.59 15.28 -9.93
N PRO A 519 6.74 15.72 -11.19
CA PRO A 519 6.64 14.84 -12.35
C PRO A 519 7.63 13.66 -12.25
N PRO A 520 7.30 12.45 -12.78
CA PRO A 520 8.21 11.31 -12.84
C PRO A 520 9.52 11.62 -13.56
N TYR A 521 10.59 10.92 -13.21
CA TYR A 521 11.92 11.14 -13.82
C TYR A 521 11.96 10.84 -15.31
N THR A 522 11.11 9.89 -15.77
CA THR A 522 10.92 9.62 -17.21
C THR A 522 10.50 10.87 -17.98
N MET A 523 9.61 11.68 -17.38
CA MET A 523 9.17 12.95 -17.97
C MET A 523 10.28 14.02 -17.86
N LEU A 524 10.83 14.21 -16.65
CA LEU A 524 11.86 15.24 -16.41
C LEU A 524 13.11 14.99 -17.24
N GLY A 525 13.48 13.74 -17.45
CA GLY A 525 14.67 13.33 -18.18
C GLY A 525 14.53 13.26 -19.70
N PHE A 526 13.34 13.52 -20.25
CA PHE A 526 13.14 13.45 -21.69
C PHE A 526 13.92 14.53 -22.43
N GLN A 527 14.68 14.11 -23.47
CA GLN A 527 15.51 14.98 -24.30
C GLN A 527 15.16 14.83 -25.79
N ASN A 528 15.35 15.90 -26.54
CA ASN A 528 15.29 15.87 -28.00
C ASN A 528 16.58 15.27 -28.61
N THR A 529 16.62 15.16 -29.94
CA THR A 529 17.77 14.65 -30.70
C THR A 529 19.01 15.51 -30.55
N ALA A 530 18.90 16.78 -30.11
CA ALA A 530 19.99 17.68 -29.78
C ALA A 530 20.47 17.53 -28.32
N GLN A 531 19.95 16.56 -27.58
CA GLN A 531 20.21 16.31 -26.15
C GLN A 531 19.83 17.49 -25.23
N GLU A 532 18.76 18.22 -25.59
CA GLU A 532 18.20 19.26 -24.75
C GLU A 532 17.00 18.75 -23.96
N PHE A 533 16.92 19.06 -22.67
CA PHE A 533 15.78 18.73 -21.84
C PHE A 533 14.54 19.53 -22.28
N LEU A 534 13.51 18.84 -22.75
CA LEU A 534 12.28 19.49 -23.21
C LEU A 534 11.31 19.79 -22.07
N ASN A 535 11.40 19.05 -20.97
CA ASN A 535 10.41 19.05 -19.88
C ASN A 535 10.92 19.72 -18.59
N GLN A 536 11.98 20.55 -18.67
CA GLN A 536 12.56 21.22 -17.50
C GLN A 536 11.69 22.38 -16.94
N ASP A 537 10.71 22.83 -17.73
CA ASP A 537 9.78 23.90 -17.37
C ASP A 537 8.42 23.36 -16.83
N LEU A 538 8.33 22.03 -16.55
CA LEU A 538 7.13 21.46 -15.95
C LEU A 538 6.88 21.98 -14.54
N ASP A 539 5.61 22.15 -14.18
CA ASP A 539 5.20 22.44 -12.81
C ASP A 539 4.90 21.14 -12.03
N TYR A 540 4.92 21.23 -10.71
CA TYR A 540 4.39 20.17 -9.85
C TYR A 540 2.89 19.98 -10.13
N THR A 541 2.48 18.74 -10.39
CA THR A 541 1.05 18.41 -10.50
C THR A 541 0.35 18.72 -9.19
N ARG A 542 -0.71 19.53 -9.23
CA ARG A 542 -1.48 19.96 -8.06
C ARG A 542 -2.83 19.26 -8.00
N SER A 543 -3.23 18.78 -6.82
CA SER A 543 -4.56 18.27 -6.54
C SER A 543 -5.16 18.94 -5.30
N THR A 544 -6.39 19.48 -5.43
CA THR A 544 -7.15 20.04 -4.32
C THR A 544 -8.27 19.09 -3.95
N HIS A 545 -8.33 18.68 -2.69
CA HIS A 545 -9.32 17.73 -2.18
C HIS A 545 -10.29 18.39 -1.21
N LEU A 546 -11.55 17.99 -1.32
CA LEU A 546 -12.59 18.24 -0.33
C LEU A 546 -13.33 16.92 -0.09
N VAL A 547 -13.41 16.49 1.17
CA VAL A 547 -14.16 15.28 1.56
C VAL A 547 -15.04 15.60 2.76
N LEU A 548 -16.28 15.18 2.68
CA LEU A 548 -17.25 15.26 3.77
C LEU A 548 -17.87 13.89 3.99
N GLY A 549 -18.09 13.51 5.23
CA GLY A 549 -18.65 12.20 5.51
C GLY A 549 -19.38 12.13 6.84
N VAL A 550 -20.25 11.14 6.94
CA VAL A 550 -20.95 10.77 8.16
C VAL A 550 -20.64 9.30 8.48
N GLU A 551 -20.36 9.04 9.74
CA GLU A 551 -20.13 7.70 10.26
C GLU A 551 -21.15 7.39 11.37
N LYS A 552 -21.71 6.19 11.32
CA LYS A 552 -22.56 5.63 12.38
C LYS A 552 -21.93 4.36 12.91
N ILE A 553 -21.67 4.32 14.20
CA ILE A 553 -21.31 3.12 14.95
C ILE A 553 -22.60 2.40 15.29
N LEU A 554 -22.78 1.18 14.78
CA LEU A 554 -23.97 0.36 15.00
C LEU A 554 -23.86 -0.41 16.33
N ASN A 555 -22.68 -0.93 16.60
CA ASN A 555 -22.29 -1.63 17.82
C ASN A 555 -20.74 -1.63 17.92
N PRO A 556 -20.12 -2.16 18.99
CA PRO A 556 -18.66 -2.13 19.14
C PRO A 556 -17.85 -2.78 18.00
N THR A 557 -18.49 -3.63 17.19
CA THR A 557 -17.85 -4.38 16.10
C THR A 557 -18.34 -3.95 14.71
N ALA A 558 -19.37 -3.08 14.62
CA ALA A 558 -19.97 -2.71 13.34
C ALA A 558 -20.12 -1.21 13.15
N ARG A 559 -19.90 -0.76 11.92
CA ARG A 559 -20.10 0.63 11.49
C ARG A 559 -20.60 0.73 10.07
N VAL A 560 -21.22 1.87 9.78
CA VAL A 560 -21.55 2.33 8.43
C VAL A 560 -20.97 3.72 8.24
N SER A 561 -20.38 4.00 7.09
CA SER A 561 -19.96 5.35 6.70
C SER A 561 -20.40 5.67 5.29
N LEU A 562 -20.76 6.95 5.08
CA LEU A 562 -21.03 7.53 3.78
C LEU A 562 -20.14 8.75 3.62
N GLU A 563 -19.31 8.76 2.56
CA GLU A 563 -18.37 9.85 2.24
C GLU A 563 -18.66 10.40 0.84
N GLY A 564 -18.67 11.73 0.70
CA GLY A 564 -18.63 12.42 -0.57
C GLY A 564 -17.28 13.06 -0.77
N PHE A 565 -16.67 12.88 -1.94
CA PHE A 565 -15.36 13.43 -2.25
C PHE A 565 -15.36 14.23 -3.55
N TYR A 566 -14.50 15.25 -3.60
CA TYR A 566 -14.20 16.05 -4.78
C TYR A 566 -12.70 16.31 -4.84
N LYS A 567 -12.06 15.95 -5.96
CA LYS A 567 -10.66 16.24 -6.28
C LYS A 567 -10.62 17.10 -7.55
N TYR A 568 -9.86 18.17 -7.51
CA TYR A 568 -9.59 19.02 -8.67
C TYR A 568 -8.09 19.05 -8.92
N TYR A 569 -7.70 18.67 -10.13
CA TYR A 569 -6.31 18.67 -10.59
C TYR A 569 -6.03 19.89 -11.47
N SER A 570 -4.87 20.50 -11.30
CA SER A 570 -4.29 21.50 -12.18
C SER A 570 -2.82 21.16 -12.45
N ASP A 571 -2.28 21.77 -13.48
CA ASP A 571 -0.91 21.58 -13.90
C ASP A 571 -0.60 20.09 -14.20
N TYR A 572 -1.64 19.35 -14.64
CA TYR A 572 -1.52 17.93 -14.96
C TYR A 572 -0.75 17.76 -16.27
N PRO A 573 0.19 16.77 -16.35
CA PRO A 573 0.98 16.53 -17.55
C PRO A 573 0.10 16.14 -18.76
N VAL A 574 0.36 16.78 -19.90
CA VAL A 574 -0.31 16.53 -21.17
C VAL A 574 0.75 16.26 -22.24
N SER A 575 0.59 15.19 -22.98
CA SER A 575 1.41 14.85 -24.15
C SER A 575 1.30 15.95 -25.21
N LEU A 576 2.42 16.43 -25.72
CA LEU A 576 2.44 17.32 -26.87
C LEU A 576 2.36 16.55 -28.19
N GLU A 577 2.66 15.25 -28.16
CA GLU A 577 2.58 14.37 -29.34
C GLU A 577 1.12 14.01 -29.64
N ASP A 578 0.39 13.48 -28.65
CA ASP A 578 -0.98 12.99 -28.82
C ASP A 578 -2.05 14.01 -28.39
N GLY A 579 -1.65 15.08 -27.71
CA GLY A 579 -2.56 16.11 -27.20
C GLY A 579 -3.45 15.67 -26.04
N VAL A 580 -3.20 14.49 -25.42
CA VAL A 580 -4.01 13.94 -24.33
C VAL A 580 -3.30 14.00 -22.98
N SER A 581 -4.09 13.96 -21.93
CA SER A 581 -3.56 13.86 -20.55
C SER A 581 -2.82 12.55 -20.35
N ILE A 582 -1.68 12.60 -19.64
CA ILE A 582 -0.94 11.40 -19.21
C ILE A 582 -1.82 10.49 -18.32
N ALA A 583 -2.87 11.02 -17.66
CA ALA A 583 -3.88 10.22 -16.97
C ALA A 583 -4.62 9.22 -17.90
N ASN A 584 -4.56 9.40 -19.19
CA ASN A 584 -5.17 8.52 -20.20
C ASN A 584 -4.17 7.57 -20.87
N LYS A 585 -2.90 7.59 -20.39
CA LYS A 585 -1.83 6.67 -20.77
C LYS A 585 -1.46 5.75 -19.61
N GLY A 586 -0.59 4.77 -19.81
CA GLY A 586 -0.06 3.92 -18.74
C GLY A 586 -1.01 2.82 -18.27
N ALA A 587 -1.93 2.39 -19.11
CA ALA A 587 -2.74 1.20 -18.87
C ALA A 587 -2.00 -0.12 -19.21
N GLY A 588 -0.90 -0.04 -19.97
CA GLY A 588 -0.02 -1.13 -20.37
C GLY A 588 1.26 -1.22 -19.54
N PHE A 589 2.28 -1.86 -20.11
CA PHE A 589 3.60 -2.06 -19.50
C PHE A 589 4.68 -1.12 -20.07
N GLU A 590 4.33 -0.29 -21.04
CA GLU A 590 5.23 0.68 -21.67
C GLU A 590 5.76 1.74 -20.67
N VAL A 591 6.95 2.27 -20.95
CA VAL A 591 7.52 3.38 -20.20
C VAL A 591 6.65 4.62 -20.37
N LEU A 592 6.22 5.21 -19.25
CA LEU A 592 5.28 6.33 -19.25
C LEU A 592 6.02 7.67 -19.17
N GLY A 593 5.71 8.58 -20.10
CA GLY A 593 6.15 9.99 -20.05
C GLY A 593 7.50 10.28 -20.68
N ASN A 594 8.09 9.33 -21.42
CA ASN A 594 9.31 9.54 -22.24
C ASN A 594 8.99 10.29 -23.56
N GLU A 595 8.35 11.44 -23.43
CA GLU A 595 7.85 12.29 -24.51
C GLU A 595 7.84 13.78 -24.11
N ALA A 596 7.63 14.67 -25.06
CA ALA A 596 7.45 16.10 -24.78
C ALA A 596 6.11 16.35 -24.07
N ILE A 597 6.16 17.03 -22.93
CA ILE A 597 5.03 17.22 -22.02
C ILE A 597 4.82 18.70 -21.70
N ALA A 598 3.58 19.10 -21.47
CA ALA A 598 3.23 20.43 -20.93
C ALA A 598 2.34 20.29 -19.68
N SER A 599 2.58 21.11 -18.65
CA SER A 599 1.78 21.17 -17.41
C SER A 599 0.53 22.06 -17.58
N VAL A 600 -0.36 21.71 -18.54
CA VAL A 600 -1.54 22.52 -18.89
C VAL A 600 -2.86 21.80 -18.61
N GLY A 601 -2.82 20.49 -18.29
CA GLY A 601 -3.98 19.67 -18.08
C GLY A 601 -4.73 20.01 -16.79
N LYS A 602 -6.03 19.75 -16.81
CA LYS A 602 -6.91 19.81 -15.65
C LYS A 602 -7.63 18.49 -15.49
N GLY A 603 -7.97 18.15 -14.24
CA GLY A 603 -8.71 16.93 -13.93
C GLY A 603 -9.77 17.15 -12.88
N LYS A 604 -10.79 16.31 -12.88
CA LYS A 604 -11.85 16.25 -11.86
C LYS A 604 -12.16 14.81 -11.54
N ALA A 605 -12.10 14.45 -10.26
CA ALA A 605 -12.61 13.19 -9.78
C ALA A 605 -13.54 13.44 -8.58
N TYR A 606 -14.77 12.95 -8.63
CA TYR A 606 -15.76 13.17 -7.58
C TYR A 606 -16.76 12.04 -7.50
N GLY A 607 -17.29 11.81 -6.31
CA GLY A 607 -18.20 10.70 -6.10
C GLY A 607 -18.67 10.53 -4.67
N LEU A 608 -19.36 9.40 -4.44
CA LEU A 608 -19.89 8.96 -3.16
C LEU A 608 -19.40 7.55 -2.85
N GLU A 609 -19.05 7.32 -1.59
CA GLU A 609 -18.60 6.03 -1.08
C GLU A 609 -19.45 5.60 0.11
N LEU A 610 -20.01 4.40 0.04
CA LEU A 610 -20.70 3.72 1.13
C LEU A 610 -19.85 2.56 1.61
N LEU A 611 -19.62 2.48 2.90
CA LEU A 611 -18.98 1.35 3.56
C LEU A 611 -19.86 0.84 4.68
N TRP A 612 -20.11 -0.46 4.69
CA TRP A 612 -20.55 -1.20 5.86
C TRP A 612 -19.47 -2.20 6.25
N GLN A 613 -19.10 -2.22 7.53
CA GLN A 613 -18.10 -3.13 8.07
C GLN A 613 -18.58 -3.74 9.36
N GLN A 614 -18.57 -5.06 9.45
CA GLN A 614 -18.77 -5.87 10.62
C GLN A 614 -17.50 -6.67 10.88
N LYS A 615 -16.77 -6.35 11.95
CA LYS A 615 -15.67 -7.20 12.44
C LYS A 615 -16.26 -8.50 13.00
N LEU A 616 -15.44 -9.52 13.21
CA LEU A 616 -15.92 -10.80 13.69
C LEU A 616 -16.73 -10.62 14.99
N MET A 617 -18.00 -10.98 14.94
CA MET A 617 -18.88 -11.10 16.08
C MET A 617 -19.46 -12.51 16.07
N ASP A 618 -19.28 -13.22 17.18
CA ASP A 618 -19.59 -14.65 17.29
C ASP A 618 -18.86 -15.48 16.22
N ARG A 619 -19.51 -15.68 15.08
CA ARG A 619 -18.99 -16.49 13.97
C ARG A 619 -19.00 -15.79 12.62
N PHE A 620 -19.53 -14.58 12.56
CA PHE A 620 -19.75 -13.85 11.32
C PHE A 620 -18.86 -12.60 11.23
N PHE A 621 -18.29 -12.36 10.07
CA PHE A 621 -17.68 -11.09 9.67
C PHE A 621 -18.12 -10.71 8.26
N GLY A 622 -18.11 -9.41 7.97
CA GLY A 622 -18.45 -8.92 6.63
C GLY A 622 -18.00 -7.50 6.39
N ILE A 623 -17.72 -7.21 5.14
CA ILE A 623 -17.45 -5.86 4.65
C ILE A 623 -18.15 -5.69 3.30
N PHE A 624 -18.88 -4.60 3.16
CA PHE A 624 -19.49 -4.18 1.92
C PHE A 624 -19.03 -2.75 1.60
N SER A 625 -18.53 -2.56 0.40
CA SER A 625 -18.19 -1.23 -0.12
C SER A 625 -18.87 -0.99 -1.46
N TYR A 626 -19.35 0.23 -1.65
CA TYR A 626 -19.88 0.69 -2.93
C TYR A 626 -19.40 2.10 -3.18
N THR A 627 -18.88 2.35 -4.39
CA THR A 627 -18.42 3.67 -4.83
C THR A 627 -19.06 4.01 -6.17
N TYR A 628 -19.61 5.22 -6.25
CA TYR A 628 -20.06 5.83 -7.48
C TYR A 628 -19.25 7.09 -7.74
N PHE A 629 -18.54 7.16 -8.87
CA PHE A 629 -17.64 8.28 -9.12
C PHE A 629 -17.47 8.60 -10.61
N TYR A 630 -16.95 9.79 -10.85
CA TYR A 630 -16.52 10.29 -12.16
C TYR A 630 -15.04 10.65 -12.07
N SER A 631 -14.29 10.34 -13.16
CA SER A 631 -12.90 10.78 -13.34
C SER A 631 -12.72 11.27 -14.78
N THR A 632 -12.42 12.56 -14.94
CA THR A 632 -12.26 13.20 -16.24
C THR A 632 -11.05 14.10 -16.27
N PHE A 633 -10.33 14.10 -17.40
CA PHE A 633 -9.15 14.93 -17.61
C PHE A 633 -9.23 15.67 -18.93
N SER A 634 -8.64 16.87 -19.00
CA SER A 634 -8.47 17.63 -20.24
C SER A 634 -7.11 17.30 -20.88
N GLY A 635 -7.05 17.39 -22.21
CA GLY A 635 -5.82 17.43 -22.99
C GLY A 635 -5.28 18.85 -23.12
N LEU A 636 -4.71 19.16 -24.31
CA LEU A 636 -4.18 20.50 -24.63
C LEU A 636 -5.26 21.60 -24.55
N ASP A 637 -6.51 21.30 -24.90
CA ASP A 637 -7.61 22.22 -24.62
C ASP A 637 -8.16 22.02 -23.19
N PRO A 638 -7.88 22.94 -22.25
CA PRO A 638 -8.27 22.78 -20.84
C PRO A 638 -9.77 22.93 -20.58
N LYS A 639 -10.58 23.21 -21.62
CA LYS A 639 -12.05 23.28 -21.54
C LYS A 639 -12.73 21.97 -21.90
N VAL A 640 -12.06 21.09 -22.65
CA VAL A 640 -12.60 19.82 -23.11
C VAL A 640 -12.18 18.70 -22.15
N PHE A 641 -13.10 18.22 -21.35
CA PHE A 641 -12.89 17.09 -20.44
C PHE A 641 -13.37 15.79 -21.08
N ARG A 642 -12.50 14.77 -21.04
CA ARG A 642 -12.81 13.41 -21.49
C ARG A 642 -12.72 12.44 -20.31
N PRO A 643 -13.50 11.35 -20.29
CA PRO A 643 -13.35 10.33 -19.24
C PRO A 643 -11.91 9.82 -19.18
N SER A 644 -11.36 9.61 -17.99
CA SER A 644 -10.08 8.93 -17.87
C SER A 644 -10.25 7.43 -18.09
N VAL A 645 -9.17 6.74 -18.46
CA VAL A 645 -9.14 5.27 -18.55
C VAL A 645 -9.43 4.60 -17.20
N TRP A 646 -9.37 5.34 -16.09
CA TRP A 646 -9.65 4.90 -14.73
C TRP A 646 -11.12 5.10 -14.30
N ASP A 647 -11.99 5.63 -15.16
CA ASP A 647 -13.38 5.95 -14.85
C ASP A 647 -14.30 4.72 -14.93
N SER A 648 -14.25 3.87 -13.90
CA SER A 648 -15.12 2.69 -13.81
C SER A 648 -16.55 3.00 -13.37
N ARG A 649 -16.91 4.23 -13.05
CA ARG A 649 -18.23 4.70 -12.57
C ARG A 649 -18.75 4.01 -11.32
N HIS A 650 -18.88 2.69 -11.33
CA HIS A 650 -19.45 1.89 -10.24
C HIS A 650 -18.44 0.83 -9.81
N LEU A 651 -18.15 0.84 -8.54
CA LEU A 651 -17.36 -0.20 -7.89
C LEU A 651 -18.19 -0.80 -6.76
N ALA A 652 -18.23 -2.10 -6.66
CA ALA A 652 -18.84 -2.80 -5.55
C ALA A 652 -17.95 -3.95 -5.09
N SER A 653 -17.78 -4.09 -3.79
CA SER A 653 -17.11 -5.23 -3.19
C SER A 653 -17.89 -5.73 -1.99
N PHE A 654 -18.06 -7.04 -1.91
CA PHE A 654 -18.66 -7.70 -0.78
C PHE A 654 -17.80 -8.87 -0.36
N THR A 655 -17.28 -8.83 0.86
CA THR A 655 -16.54 -9.94 1.46
C THR A 655 -17.24 -10.37 2.73
N THR A 656 -17.42 -11.67 2.91
CA THR A 656 -18.06 -12.23 4.10
C THR A 656 -17.42 -13.55 4.48
N GLY A 657 -17.49 -13.90 5.77
CA GLY A 657 -17.04 -15.19 6.25
C GLY A 657 -17.82 -15.65 7.47
N TYR A 658 -17.91 -16.96 7.61
CA TYR A 658 -18.58 -17.62 8.70
C TYR A 658 -17.76 -18.77 9.27
N LYS A 659 -17.55 -18.74 10.59
CA LYS A 659 -16.84 -19.79 11.34
C LYS A 659 -17.79 -20.92 11.70
N LEU A 660 -17.53 -22.09 11.16
CA LEU A 660 -18.25 -23.32 11.42
C LEU A 660 -17.66 -24.09 12.63
N PRO A 661 -18.38 -25.03 13.24
CA PRO A 661 -17.82 -25.91 14.25
C PRO A 661 -16.58 -26.67 13.76
N ARG A 662 -15.76 -27.15 14.70
CA ARG A 662 -14.56 -27.94 14.44
C ARG A 662 -13.50 -27.20 13.60
N ASN A 663 -13.36 -25.87 13.80
CA ASN A 663 -12.36 -25.03 13.16
C ASN A 663 -12.45 -24.97 11.61
N TRP A 664 -13.64 -25.12 11.05
CA TRP A 664 -13.89 -24.81 9.66
C TRP A 664 -14.28 -23.33 9.52
N GLU A 665 -13.84 -22.71 8.44
CA GLU A 665 -14.25 -21.36 8.05
C GLU A 665 -14.58 -21.36 6.56
N VAL A 666 -15.73 -20.79 6.19
CA VAL A 666 -16.11 -20.58 4.79
C VAL A 666 -16.24 -19.09 4.59
N SER A 667 -15.58 -18.60 3.56
CA SER A 667 -15.62 -17.18 3.19
C SER A 667 -15.79 -17.00 1.69
N ALA A 668 -16.40 -15.89 1.31
CA ALA A 668 -16.64 -15.53 -0.07
C ALA A 668 -16.35 -14.04 -0.28
N ARG A 669 -15.85 -13.70 -1.46
CA ARG A 669 -15.64 -12.33 -1.92
C ARG A 669 -16.19 -12.17 -3.32
N HIS A 670 -16.99 -11.14 -3.53
CA HIS A 670 -17.41 -10.69 -4.85
C HIS A 670 -16.92 -9.28 -5.10
N ARG A 671 -16.29 -9.07 -6.26
CA ARG A 671 -15.86 -7.75 -6.74
C ARG A 671 -16.51 -7.45 -8.08
N PHE A 672 -16.98 -6.22 -8.22
CA PHE A 672 -17.55 -5.69 -9.44
C PHE A 672 -16.96 -4.31 -9.74
N ALA A 673 -16.53 -4.09 -10.97
CA ALA A 673 -16.24 -2.77 -11.52
C ALA A 673 -16.95 -2.62 -12.87
N ALA A 674 -17.66 -1.51 -13.05
CA ALA A 674 -18.31 -1.25 -14.32
C ALA A 674 -17.27 -0.98 -15.41
N ALA A 675 -17.73 -1.08 -16.65
CA ALA A 675 -16.93 -0.93 -17.85
C ALA A 675 -16.13 0.39 -17.88
N THR A 676 -14.81 0.29 -18.02
CA THR A 676 -13.91 1.44 -18.14
C THR A 676 -13.80 1.92 -19.58
N PRO A 677 -13.65 3.24 -19.83
CA PRO A 677 -13.29 3.76 -21.13
C PRO A 677 -11.91 3.26 -21.56
N PHE A 678 -11.72 3.03 -22.86
CA PHE A 678 -10.40 2.74 -23.42
C PHE A 678 -10.16 3.51 -24.70
N VAL A 679 -8.92 3.51 -25.18
CA VAL A 679 -8.51 4.10 -26.44
C VAL A 679 -8.57 3.01 -27.51
N PRO A 680 -9.41 3.13 -28.55
CA PRO A 680 -9.45 2.15 -29.63
C PRO A 680 -8.16 2.10 -30.42
N THR A 681 -7.85 0.97 -31.00
CA THR A 681 -6.72 0.80 -31.93
C THR A 681 -7.01 1.49 -33.28
N ASP A 682 -6.04 2.25 -33.79
CA ASP A 682 -6.00 2.68 -35.16
C ASP A 682 -5.56 1.49 -36.04
N ILE A 683 -6.54 0.77 -36.61
CA ILE A 683 -6.28 -0.45 -37.37
C ILE A 683 -5.43 -0.18 -38.64
N PRO A 684 -5.69 0.87 -39.46
CA PRO A 684 -4.85 1.18 -40.63
C PRO A 684 -3.38 1.47 -40.28
N GLN A 685 -3.12 2.27 -39.23
CA GLN A 685 -1.75 2.57 -38.83
C GLN A 685 -1.08 1.37 -38.15
N THR A 686 -1.81 0.63 -37.32
CA THR A 686 -1.30 -0.60 -36.69
C THR A 686 -0.92 -1.64 -37.73
N ALA A 687 -1.70 -1.82 -38.80
CA ALA A 687 -1.36 -2.75 -39.86
C ALA A 687 -0.07 -2.39 -40.62
N GLN A 688 0.28 -1.11 -40.68
CA GLN A 688 1.53 -0.64 -41.29
C GLN A 688 2.75 -0.78 -40.35
N LEU A 689 2.54 -0.66 -39.06
CA LEU A 689 3.57 -0.61 -38.06
C LEU A 689 3.65 -1.88 -37.19
N TYR A 690 2.86 -2.92 -37.54
CA TYR A 690 2.85 -4.18 -36.80
C TYR A 690 4.29 -4.71 -36.57
N PRO A 691 4.62 -5.22 -35.37
CA PRO A 691 3.71 -5.54 -34.25
C PRO A 691 3.39 -4.35 -33.31
N LYS A 692 3.80 -3.10 -33.62
CA LYS A 692 3.42 -1.93 -32.82
C LYS A 692 1.92 -1.65 -32.96
N ILE A 693 1.21 -1.58 -31.83
CA ILE A 693 -0.18 -1.10 -31.78
C ILE A 693 -0.17 0.42 -31.72
N VAL A 694 -0.94 1.05 -32.61
CA VAL A 694 -1.19 2.49 -32.60
C VAL A 694 -2.57 2.76 -32.04
N LEU A 695 -2.66 3.62 -31.03
CA LEU A 695 -3.92 3.99 -30.39
C LEU A 695 -4.52 5.25 -31.02
N ASP A 696 -5.83 5.25 -31.26
CA ASP A 696 -6.58 6.39 -31.77
C ASP A 696 -7.11 7.25 -30.61
N TYR A 697 -6.29 8.17 -30.13
CA TYR A 697 -6.61 9.05 -28.99
C TYR A 697 -7.75 10.04 -29.29
N ASP A 698 -8.07 10.32 -30.56
CA ASP A 698 -9.24 11.13 -30.93
C ASP A 698 -10.56 10.45 -30.56
N ARG A 699 -10.53 9.11 -30.50
CA ARG A 699 -11.67 8.28 -30.11
C ARG A 699 -11.62 7.83 -28.64
N LEU A 700 -10.76 8.42 -27.81
CA LEU A 700 -10.70 8.13 -26.39
C LEU A 700 -12.09 8.20 -25.74
N GLY A 701 -12.49 7.14 -25.06
CA GLY A 701 -13.76 7.01 -24.34
C GLY A 701 -14.98 6.75 -25.24
N SER A 702 -14.80 6.61 -26.58
CA SER A 702 -15.89 6.20 -27.49
C SER A 702 -16.30 4.75 -27.30
N GLN A 703 -15.43 3.92 -26.74
CA GLN A 703 -15.63 2.51 -26.44
C GLN A 703 -15.32 2.22 -24.97
N LYS A 704 -15.85 1.11 -24.48
CA LYS A 704 -15.63 0.64 -23.11
C LYS A 704 -15.26 -0.82 -23.13
N LEU A 705 -14.37 -1.21 -22.19
CA LEU A 705 -14.08 -2.61 -21.92
C LEU A 705 -15.27 -3.30 -21.25
N ASP A 706 -15.23 -4.62 -21.19
CA ASP A 706 -16.23 -5.38 -20.45
C ASP A 706 -16.15 -5.07 -18.94
N PRO A 707 -17.29 -5.15 -18.21
CA PRO A 707 -17.30 -5.02 -16.79
C PRO A 707 -16.46 -6.12 -16.12
N PHE A 708 -15.72 -5.75 -15.09
CA PHE A 708 -14.99 -6.71 -14.27
C PHE A 708 -15.93 -7.35 -13.25
N ASN A 709 -15.94 -8.69 -13.22
CA ASN A 709 -16.67 -9.50 -12.25
C ASN A 709 -15.78 -10.62 -11.72
N GLN A 710 -15.66 -10.75 -10.42
CA GLN A 710 -14.90 -11.83 -9.81
C GLN A 710 -15.58 -12.34 -8.54
N LEU A 711 -15.77 -13.64 -8.46
CA LEU A 711 -16.23 -14.34 -7.26
C LEU A 711 -15.14 -15.30 -6.79
N ASP A 712 -14.69 -15.13 -5.55
CA ASP A 712 -13.74 -16.01 -4.88
C ASP A 712 -14.44 -16.70 -3.71
N ILE A 713 -14.25 -18.01 -3.57
CA ILE A 713 -14.71 -18.80 -2.44
C ILE A 713 -13.51 -19.46 -1.79
N ARG A 714 -13.45 -19.43 -0.47
CA ARG A 714 -12.37 -20.01 0.31
C ARG A 714 -12.94 -20.87 1.42
N ILE A 715 -12.36 -22.02 1.61
CA ILE A 715 -12.68 -22.97 2.69
C ILE A 715 -11.38 -23.25 3.43
N ASP A 716 -11.35 -22.95 4.71
CA ASP A 716 -10.22 -23.20 5.58
C ASP A 716 -10.56 -24.25 6.63
N LYS A 717 -9.60 -25.11 6.91
CA LYS A 717 -9.57 -26.00 8.07
C LYS A 717 -8.38 -25.61 8.92
N LYS A 718 -8.61 -25.05 10.12
CA LYS A 718 -7.57 -24.58 11.05
C LYS A 718 -7.26 -25.63 12.12
#